data_847069de77b2ec6620a03041936b6892
#
_entry.id   847069de77b2ec6620a03041936b6892
#
_cell.length_a   1.000
_cell.length_b   1.000
_cell.length_c   1.000
_cell.angle_alpha   90.00
_cell.angle_beta   90.00
_cell.angle_gamma   90.00
#
_symmetry.space_group_name_H-M   'P 1'
#
loop_
_entity.id
_entity.type
_entity.pdbx_description
1 polymer ?
#
loop_
_entity_poly.entity_id
_entity_poly.type
_entity_poly.pdbx_seq_one_letter_code
_entity_poly.pdbx_strand_id
1 'polypeptide(L)'
;MGGDGTQPRMTAQDRPASDRLANDRLDSWKEIAAYLNKEVRTVQRWEKNLGLPVRRIAQGKQGTVFAYKLDLDAWWQESQTKLEDEDDRPDVQSGAESDGPGVPGAGVGSGISGSGISGSGVRPGVSGSNVVVLASTADRIEKDRPDRQRSAKDQAKKHQAEKDQTEKERLLATATVDRRPDLIRRLTVLCLLIIVAAGVASVAARFWLQTPGGVPRVKMVLAVRPFRNMSGDPGQDFVADGLTEEMITRLGQLHPEEMGVIRLSPAYAASTVDRIAKEVHANYVLEGSVRQSGKRVAITAQLIQVSDQTQVWGESYERDLQDVLSIQAEVAGAIAGGVLNKLPHAHPLVRQVNREAYLAYLEGRYFWNKRTEGGFSKAITLFKRSIEIDPTYAPPYAGLADCYELLGSAPYSTLAPKEAFPQAEAAARRALELDPTLAEAHVPLGYSELVYEWNLPEAQKEFDKALQLRPGYATAHQFYGYYLTAMGKLDDAIVERKKAVDLDPISPLLNSALAEAYYHARRFDVTIDESHKALELDPGYAIALVNIGRAYEQMGMHQEARNAFQRILAFAPASPAILALMGHEYAVSGDLAHANQMLARLTELSSKKYVPAVYFALVYIGLGRKDDAFRWLDKAYDERCEYLVYLNSEPLADPLRGDPRFASLLSRIGLRAAGASAERRAQ
;
A
#
# COMPACT_ATOMS: atom_id res chain seq x y z
N MET A 1 -48.50 12.67 40.84
CA MET A 1 -48.30 11.31 40.35
C MET A 1 -47.69 11.45 38.96
N GLY A 2 -46.42 11.52 38.68
CA GLY A 2 -45.34 10.67 38.99
C GLY A 2 -45.28 9.58 37.90
N GLY A 3 -44.74 9.93 36.70
CA GLY A 3 -44.49 9.01 35.63
C GLY A 3 -42.98 9.11 35.25
N ASP A 4 -42.24 8.17 35.77
CA ASP A 4 -40.81 8.01 35.61
C ASP A 4 -40.49 7.54 34.17
N GLY A 5 -39.89 8.44 33.39
CA GLY A 5 -39.46 8.19 32.01
C GLY A 5 -38.04 7.63 31.96
N THR A 6 -37.88 6.34 32.28
CA THR A 6 -36.64 5.63 31.99
C THR A 6 -36.52 5.37 30.50
N GLN A 7 -35.66 6.13 29.82
CA GLN A 7 -35.20 5.80 28.47
C GLN A 7 -34.50 4.44 28.47
N PRO A 8 -34.75 3.55 27.51
CA PRO A 8 -34.06 2.29 27.39
C PRO A 8 -32.57 2.54 27.11
N ARG A 9 -31.70 1.93 27.90
CA ARG A 9 -30.25 1.89 27.63
C ARG A 9 -30.04 1.18 26.29
N MET A 10 -29.53 1.93 25.30
CA MET A 10 -29.04 1.36 24.05
C MET A 10 -27.98 0.30 24.35
N THR A 11 -28.14 -0.89 23.80
CA THR A 11 -27.14 -1.97 23.86
C THR A 11 -25.95 -1.61 23.01
N ALA A 12 -24.80 -2.26 23.24
CA ALA A 12 -23.57 -2.01 22.48
C ALA A 12 -23.72 -2.24 20.96
N GLN A 13 -24.78 -2.98 20.56
CA GLN A 13 -25.12 -3.24 19.14
C GLN A 13 -25.91 -2.10 18.48
N ASP A 14 -26.52 -1.19 19.25
CA ASP A 14 -27.35 -0.10 18.72
C ASP A 14 -26.58 1.20 18.47
N ARG A 15 -25.26 1.22 18.72
CA ARG A 15 -24.42 2.40 18.45
C ARG A 15 -23.95 2.40 17.01
N PRO A 16 -23.91 3.57 16.32
CA PRO A 16 -23.38 3.68 14.97
C PRO A 16 -21.92 3.20 14.91
N ALA A 17 -21.55 2.57 13.82
CA ALA A 17 -20.24 1.96 13.60
C ALA A 17 -19.05 2.90 13.86
N SER A 18 -19.23 4.21 13.64
CA SER A 18 -18.24 5.25 13.90
C SER A 18 -17.92 5.48 15.38
N ASP A 19 -18.93 5.37 16.27
CA ASP A 19 -18.73 5.49 17.72
C ASP A 19 -18.08 4.21 18.30
N ARG A 20 -18.14 3.10 17.57
CA ARG A 20 -17.43 1.87 17.91
C ARG A 20 -15.94 1.98 17.57
N LEU A 21 -15.58 2.68 16.51
CA LEU A 21 -14.22 2.71 15.92
C LEU A 21 -13.29 3.76 16.55
N ALA A 22 -13.81 4.91 16.96
CA ALA A 22 -13.05 5.86 17.78
C ALA A 22 -12.70 5.27 19.18
N ASN A 23 -13.39 4.20 19.56
CA ASN A 23 -13.21 3.47 20.82
C ASN A 23 -12.38 2.18 20.69
N ASP A 24 -11.93 1.78 19.51
CA ASP A 24 -11.26 0.49 19.32
C ASP A 24 -9.73 0.57 19.41
N ARG A 25 -9.17 1.76 19.29
CA ARG A 25 -7.75 2.01 19.49
C ARG A 25 -7.51 2.58 20.89
N LEU A 26 -6.59 1.99 21.61
CA LEU A 26 -6.15 2.38 22.94
C LEU A 26 -4.74 2.99 22.80
N ASP A 27 -4.58 4.26 23.11
CA ASP A 27 -3.36 5.04 22.79
C ASP A 27 -2.36 5.17 23.94
N SER A 28 -2.58 4.42 25.01
CA SER A 28 -1.68 4.44 26.18
C SER A 28 -1.72 3.14 26.96
N TRP A 29 -0.64 2.85 27.69
CA TRP A 29 -0.60 1.74 28.66
C TRP A 29 -1.75 1.77 29.65
N LYS A 30 -2.21 2.96 30.04
CA LYS A 30 -3.31 3.11 30.98
C LYS A 30 -4.64 2.69 30.40
N GLU A 31 -4.90 3.00 29.14
CA GLU A 31 -6.11 2.58 28.43
C GLU A 31 -6.12 1.09 28.13
N ILE A 32 -4.97 0.53 27.71
CA ILE A 32 -4.82 -0.91 27.48
C ILE A 32 -5.05 -1.69 28.78
N ALA A 33 -4.48 -1.22 29.88
CA ALA A 33 -4.64 -1.84 31.20
C ALA A 33 -6.12 -1.75 31.69
N ALA A 34 -6.74 -0.60 31.52
CA ALA A 34 -8.15 -0.41 31.87
C ALA A 34 -9.08 -1.32 31.02
N TYR A 35 -8.79 -1.49 29.74
CA TYR A 35 -9.56 -2.37 28.86
C TYR A 35 -9.47 -3.83 29.28
N LEU A 36 -8.28 -4.30 29.63
CA LEU A 36 -8.04 -5.68 30.09
C LEU A 36 -8.40 -5.89 31.57
N ASN A 37 -8.86 -4.83 32.26
CA ASN A 37 -9.17 -4.85 33.70
C ASN A 37 -7.99 -5.34 34.55
N LYS A 38 -6.78 -4.88 34.22
CA LYS A 38 -5.53 -5.23 34.91
C LYS A 38 -4.71 -3.98 35.21
N GLU A 39 -3.67 -4.13 36.03
CA GLU A 39 -2.74 -3.03 36.29
C GLU A 39 -1.75 -2.82 35.12
N VAL A 40 -1.27 -1.57 34.94
CA VAL A 40 -0.30 -1.22 33.88
C VAL A 40 0.95 -2.10 33.92
N ARG A 41 1.47 -2.40 35.13
CA ARG A 41 2.64 -3.26 35.30
C ARG A 41 2.40 -4.69 34.81
N THR A 42 1.21 -5.22 35.06
CA THR A 42 0.79 -6.55 34.63
C THR A 42 0.73 -6.62 33.10
N VAL A 43 0.11 -5.62 32.45
CA VAL A 43 -0.02 -5.56 31.02
C VAL A 43 1.34 -5.39 30.31
N GLN A 44 2.25 -4.61 30.89
CA GLN A 44 3.63 -4.49 30.41
C GLN A 44 4.44 -5.78 30.59
N ARG A 45 4.18 -6.55 31.65
CA ARG A 45 4.78 -7.87 31.84
C ARG A 45 4.25 -8.86 30.79
N TRP A 46 2.96 -8.82 30.49
CA TRP A 46 2.35 -9.66 29.46
C TRP A 46 2.85 -9.32 28.05
N GLU A 47 3.06 -8.03 27.71
CA GLU A 47 3.74 -7.67 26.47
C GLU A 47 5.10 -8.35 26.35
N LYS A 48 5.89 -8.30 27.44
CA LYS A 48 7.25 -8.81 27.46
C LYS A 48 7.35 -10.34 27.50
N ASN A 49 6.46 -11.00 28.26
CA ASN A 49 6.57 -12.43 28.57
C ASN A 49 5.60 -13.30 27.76
N LEU A 50 4.44 -12.76 27.37
CA LEU A 50 3.35 -13.50 26.75
C LEU A 50 2.97 -12.94 25.38
N GLY A 51 3.69 -11.91 24.88
CA GLY A 51 3.48 -11.37 23.55
C GLY A 51 2.16 -10.62 23.38
N LEU A 52 1.70 -9.87 24.41
CA LEU A 52 0.53 -9.01 24.28
C LEU A 52 0.72 -8.03 23.11
N PRO A 53 -0.22 -7.91 22.14
CA PRO A 53 -0.04 -7.15 20.89
C PRO A 53 -0.11 -5.64 21.11
N VAL A 54 0.99 -5.06 21.59
CA VAL A 54 1.15 -3.61 21.80
C VAL A 54 2.15 -3.05 20.81
N ARG A 55 1.79 -1.94 20.16
CA ARG A 55 2.58 -1.27 19.12
C ARG A 55 3.21 0.01 19.63
N ARG A 56 4.32 0.43 18.99
CA ARG A 56 5.07 1.64 19.34
C ARG A 56 5.22 2.55 18.13
N ILE A 57 4.83 3.81 18.28
CA ILE A 57 5.09 4.84 17.26
C ILE A 57 6.38 5.56 17.63
N ALA A 58 7.37 5.51 16.75
CA ALA A 58 8.64 6.22 16.91
C ALA A 58 8.47 7.71 16.55
N GLN A 59 7.85 8.50 17.42
CA GLN A 59 7.83 9.96 17.31
C GLN A 59 8.44 10.58 18.57
N GLY A 60 9.67 11.11 18.47
CA GLY A 60 10.33 11.82 19.55
C GLY A 60 11.00 10.94 20.61
N LYS A 61 11.53 11.56 21.68
CA LYS A 61 12.29 10.90 22.74
C LYS A 61 11.48 9.97 23.68
N GLN A 62 10.15 9.90 23.52
CA GLN A 62 9.27 8.97 24.23
C GLN A 62 8.29 8.39 23.21
N GLY A 63 8.48 7.12 22.83
CA GLY A 63 7.58 6.41 21.93
C GLY A 63 6.20 6.25 22.55
N THR A 64 5.15 6.65 21.82
CA THR A 64 3.75 6.40 22.19
C THR A 64 3.41 4.95 21.91
N VAL A 65 2.75 4.27 22.85
CA VAL A 65 2.26 2.90 22.68
C VAL A 65 0.78 2.92 22.35
N PHE A 66 0.35 1.98 21.52
CA PHE A 66 -1.06 1.77 21.24
C PHE A 66 -1.38 0.30 20.99
N ALA A 67 -2.64 -0.08 21.15
CA ALA A 67 -3.16 -1.41 20.83
C ALA A 67 -4.59 -1.30 20.31
N TYR A 68 -5.01 -2.25 19.50
CA TYR A 68 -6.41 -2.36 19.08
C TYR A 68 -7.14 -3.37 19.96
N LYS A 69 -8.37 -3.04 20.37
CA LYS A 69 -9.18 -3.91 21.23
C LYS A 69 -9.39 -5.30 20.65
N LEU A 70 -9.61 -5.38 19.33
CA LEU A 70 -9.76 -6.65 18.62
C LEU A 70 -8.52 -7.54 18.70
N ASP A 71 -7.33 -6.95 18.61
CA ASP A 71 -6.07 -7.69 18.74
C ASP A 71 -5.90 -8.18 20.20
N LEU A 72 -6.28 -7.34 21.17
CA LEU A 72 -6.26 -7.69 22.59
C LEU A 72 -7.26 -8.77 22.94
N ASP A 73 -8.48 -8.73 22.39
CA ASP A 73 -9.51 -9.75 22.63
C ASP A 73 -9.12 -11.10 22.05
N ALA A 74 -8.55 -11.12 20.85
CA ALA A 74 -8.05 -12.34 20.23
C ALA A 74 -6.91 -12.96 21.06
N TRP A 75 -5.93 -12.12 21.46
CA TRP A 75 -4.84 -12.55 22.32
C TRP A 75 -5.34 -13.05 23.68
N TRP A 76 -6.33 -12.39 24.28
CA TRP A 76 -6.92 -12.77 25.56
C TRP A 76 -7.53 -14.18 25.52
N GLN A 77 -8.32 -14.47 24.48
CA GLN A 77 -8.95 -15.80 24.31
C GLN A 77 -7.90 -16.91 24.14
N GLU A 78 -6.78 -16.61 23.49
CA GLU A 78 -5.74 -17.59 23.19
C GLU A 78 -4.75 -17.80 24.35
N SER A 79 -4.64 -16.81 25.22
CA SER A 79 -3.67 -16.80 26.31
C SER A 79 -4.27 -17.19 27.66
N GLN A 80 -5.55 -17.53 27.76
CA GLN A 80 -6.23 -17.82 29.02
C GLN A 80 -5.52 -18.92 29.87
N THR A 81 -5.11 -20.02 29.25
CA THR A 81 -4.36 -21.09 29.91
C THR A 81 -2.98 -20.69 30.41
N LYS A 82 -2.32 -19.76 29.73
CA LYS A 82 -0.99 -19.23 30.09
C LYS A 82 -1.10 -18.17 31.18
N LEU A 83 -2.23 -17.46 31.24
CA LEU A 83 -2.51 -16.40 32.21
C LEU A 83 -2.83 -16.96 33.59
N GLU A 84 -3.49 -18.13 33.66
CA GLU A 84 -3.78 -18.87 34.91
C GLU A 84 -2.47 -19.33 35.59
N ASP A 85 -1.48 -19.75 34.78
CA ASP A 85 -0.15 -20.17 35.28
C ASP A 85 0.73 -19.00 35.77
N GLU A 86 0.47 -17.77 35.34
CA GLU A 86 1.26 -16.58 35.70
C GLU A 86 0.66 -15.78 36.86
N ASP A 87 -0.65 -15.80 37.08
CA ASP A 87 -1.32 -15.16 38.24
C ASP A 87 -1.04 -15.93 39.56
N ASP A 88 -0.65 -17.22 39.52
CA ASP A 88 -0.26 -18.03 40.67
C ASP A 88 1.21 -17.84 41.11
N ARG A 89 1.99 -16.99 40.47
CA ARG A 89 3.36 -16.67 40.89
C ARG A 89 3.38 -15.50 41.87
N PRO A 90 3.85 -15.71 43.15
CA PRO A 90 3.91 -14.63 44.12
C PRO A 90 4.92 -13.55 43.70
N ASP A 91 4.50 -12.29 43.80
CA ASP A 91 5.34 -11.09 43.57
C ASP A 91 6.58 -11.16 44.47
N VAL A 92 7.76 -11.33 43.88
CA VAL A 92 9.05 -11.07 44.55
C VAL A 92 9.22 -9.56 44.63
N GLN A 93 8.95 -9.02 45.81
CA GLN A 93 9.18 -7.62 46.17
C GLN A 93 10.64 -7.27 45.96
N SER A 94 10.95 -6.34 45.06
CA SER A 94 12.21 -5.56 45.07
C SER A 94 12.04 -4.39 46.05
N GLY A 95 12.50 -4.59 47.30
CA GLY A 95 12.62 -3.53 48.32
C GLY A 95 13.77 -2.61 48.04
N ALA A 96 13.56 -1.36 48.42
CA ALA A 96 14.33 -0.18 48.20
C ALA A 96 15.72 -0.18 48.87
N GLU A 97 16.59 0.69 48.30
CA GLU A 97 17.87 1.16 48.82
C GLU A 97 17.78 1.80 50.22
N SER A 98 18.78 1.50 51.09
CA SER A 98 19.45 2.50 51.97
C SER A 98 20.70 1.93 52.64
N ASP A 99 21.82 2.65 52.44
CA ASP A 99 23.01 2.89 53.28
C ASP A 99 23.64 1.76 54.12
N GLY A 100 24.98 1.60 53.91
CA GLY A 100 25.91 0.78 54.69
C GLY A 100 26.28 1.43 56.04
N PRO A 101 27.38 1.07 56.79
CA PRO A 101 28.34 -0.05 56.58
C PRO A 101 28.58 -0.90 57.85
N GLY A 102 29.26 -2.05 57.76
CA GLY A 102 29.77 -2.75 58.94
C GLY A 102 30.15 -4.23 58.73
N VAL A 103 31.45 -4.48 58.69
CA VAL A 103 32.13 -5.77 58.78
C VAL A 103 32.29 -6.12 60.28
N PRO A 104 32.63 -7.35 60.79
CA PRO A 104 32.93 -8.66 60.19
C PRO A 104 32.37 -9.90 60.96
N GLY A 105 32.63 -11.08 60.40
CA GLY A 105 32.79 -12.22 61.26
C GLY A 105 32.35 -13.60 60.76
N ALA A 106 33.33 -14.36 60.28
CA ALA A 106 33.67 -15.76 60.59
C ALA A 106 32.61 -16.90 60.50
N GLY A 107 32.97 -17.91 59.74
CA GLY A 107 32.75 -19.25 60.23
C GLY A 107 32.30 -20.28 59.21
N VAL A 108 33.30 -20.99 58.63
CA VAL A 108 33.42 -22.48 58.59
C VAL A 108 32.18 -23.25 58.02
N GLY A 109 32.30 -24.00 56.99
CA GLY A 109 33.09 -25.12 56.70
C GLY A 109 32.50 -26.00 55.64
N SER A 110 33.42 -26.65 54.96
CA SER A 110 33.41 -28.02 54.43
C SER A 110 32.34 -28.34 53.36
N GLY A 111 32.69 -28.92 52.27
CA GLY A 111 33.83 -29.65 51.79
C GLY A 111 33.51 -30.41 50.52
N ILE A 112 34.54 -30.58 49.74
CA ILE A 112 34.91 -31.78 49.00
C ILE A 112 33.94 -32.21 47.89
N SER A 113 34.34 -32.47 46.71
CA SER A 113 35.50 -32.88 45.90
C SER A 113 35.03 -32.98 44.48
N GLY A 114 35.72 -32.85 43.47
CA GLY A 114 37.04 -33.24 43.07
C GLY A 114 37.05 -33.46 41.61
N SER A 115 38.20 -33.18 41.13
CA SER A 115 38.93 -33.79 39.98
C SER A 115 38.42 -33.46 38.56
N GLY A 116 39.19 -33.07 37.65
CA GLY A 116 40.63 -32.99 37.53
C GLY A 116 41.01 -32.93 36.09
N ILE A 117 42.13 -32.26 35.90
CA ILE A 117 43.23 -32.55 34.95
C ILE A 117 43.03 -32.05 33.51
N SER A 118 43.72 -31.10 33.14
CA SER A 118 45.07 -30.84 32.54
C SER A 118 44.99 -30.73 31.02
N GLY A 119 45.69 -29.93 30.35
CA GLY A 119 46.93 -29.26 30.54
C GLY A 119 47.32 -28.55 29.27
N SER A 120 48.12 -27.57 29.50
CA SER A 120 49.32 -27.16 28.76
C SER A 120 49.18 -26.88 27.28
N GLY A 121 49.68 -25.86 26.76
CA GLY A 121 50.77 -25.01 27.06
C GLY A 121 51.22 -24.26 25.84
N VAL A 122 51.84 -23.18 26.14
CA VAL A 122 53.04 -22.63 25.49
C VAL A 122 52.88 -21.55 24.44
N ARG A 123 53.19 -20.38 24.88
CA ARG A 123 53.87 -19.29 24.15
C ARG A 123 55.37 -19.69 24.03
N PRO A 124 56.27 -19.06 23.24
CA PRO A 124 56.60 -17.66 23.08
C PRO A 124 56.95 -17.28 21.62
N GLY A 125 57.34 -16.14 21.23
CA GLY A 125 58.24 -15.11 21.66
C GLY A 125 58.70 -14.31 20.45
N VAL A 126 58.84 -13.02 20.63
CA VAL A 126 60.06 -12.21 20.73
C VAL A 126 60.80 -12.05 19.38
N SER A 127 61.08 -10.91 18.91
CA SER A 127 62.02 -9.82 19.18
C SER A 127 62.29 -9.10 17.86
N GLY A 128 62.67 -7.88 17.71
CA GLY A 128 63.45 -6.98 18.46
C GLY A 128 63.88 -5.81 17.60
N SER A 129 63.85 -4.70 18.22
CA SER A 129 64.69 -3.56 18.21
C SER A 129 65.95 -3.55 17.33
N ASN A 130 66.26 -2.40 16.74
CA ASN A 130 67.56 -1.78 17.05
C ASN A 130 67.60 -0.29 16.70
N VAL A 131 67.78 0.46 17.75
CA VAL A 131 68.35 1.80 17.81
C VAL A 131 69.87 1.69 17.88
N VAL A 132 70.63 2.51 17.19
CA VAL A 132 72.00 2.83 17.57
C VAL A 132 72.27 4.32 17.39
N VAL A 133 72.76 4.87 18.49
CA VAL A 133 73.19 6.24 18.77
C VAL A 133 74.77 6.22 18.76
N LEU A 134 75.36 7.44 18.76
CA LEU A 134 76.70 7.86 19.18
C LEU A 134 77.69 8.17 18.09
N ALA A 135 78.21 9.34 18.03
CA ALA A 135 78.94 10.29 18.88
C ALA A 135 80.42 10.30 18.60
N SER A 136 80.89 11.53 18.41
CA SER A 136 82.13 12.13 18.83
C SER A 136 83.48 11.55 18.35
N THR A 137 84.30 12.39 17.84
CA THR A 137 85.51 12.87 18.58
C THR A 137 86.24 13.94 17.81
N ALA A 138 86.66 14.90 18.62
CA ALA A 138 87.55 16.02 18.31
C ALA A 138 89.00 15.57 18.20
N ASP A 139 89.78 16.34 17.59
CA ASP A 139 91.08 16.91 18.07
C ASP A 139 92.22 16.88 17.08
N ARG A 140 92.95 18.01 17.09
CA ARG A 140 94.40 18.30 16.92
C ARG A 140 94.92 18.65 15.54
N ILE A 141 95.52 19.74 15.37
CA ILE A 141 96.70 20.56 15.77
C ILE A 141 97.05 21.39 14.55
N GLU A 142 97.02 22.67 14.67
CA GLU A 142 97.97 23.73 14.91
C GLU A 142 99.28 23.76 14.03
N LYS A 143 99.53 24.96 13.52
CA LYS A 143 100.76 25.61 13.01
C LYS A 143 100.92 25.61 11.51
N ASP A 144 100.77 26.81 10.87
CA ASP A 144 101.86 27.74 10.53
C ASP A 144 101.29 28.98 9.85
N ARG A 145 101.71 30.12 10.34
CA ARG A 145 101.64 31.45 9.74
C ARG A 145 102.95 31.71 8.97
N PRO A 146 103.13 32.76 8.17
CA PRO A 146 102.27 33.83 7.57
C PRO A 146 102.62 34.00 6.08
N ASP A 147 101.75 34.60 5.34
CA ASP A 147 101.91 35.47 4.14
C ASP A 147 100.76 35.42 3.18
N ARG A 148 99.73 36.10 3.42
CA ARG A 148 98.73 36.42 2.36
C ARG A 148 97.76 37.52 2.81
N GLN A 149 98.30 38.68 3.20
CA GLN A 149 97.42 39.85 3.44
C GLN A 149 97.13 40.71 2.24
N ARG A 150 97.63 40.36 1.01
CA ARG A 150 97.25 41.08 -0.20
C ARG A 150 96.29 40.39 -1.14
N SER A 151 96.13 39.13 -1.04
CA SER A 151 95.22 38.38 -1.89
C SER A 151 93.72 38.35 -1.31
N ALA A 152 93.60 38.61 -0.04
CA ALA A 152 92.30 38.57 0.67
C ALA A 152 91.39 39.75 0.37
N LYS A 153 91.88 40.91 -0.02
CA LYS A 153 91.09 42.12 -0.32
C LYS A 153 90.50 42.09 -1.74
N ASP A 154 91.21 41.46 -2.69
CA ASP A 154 90.66 41.31 -4.07
C ASP A 154 89.70 40.12 -4.19
N GLN A 155 89.90 39.04 -3.41
CA GLN A 155 88.91 37.96 -3.33
C GLN A 155 87.65 38.37 -2.57
N ALA A 156 87.78 39.20 -1.57
CA ALA A 156 86.61 39.73 -0.83
C ALA A 156 85.76 40.66 -1.67
N LYS A 157 86.38 41.47 -2.56
CA LYS A 157 85.64 42.32 -3.51
C LYS A 157 84.95 41.48 -4.62
N LYS A 158 85.60 40.44 -5.08
CA LYS A 158 85.00 39.53 -6.07
C LYS A 158 83.86 38.70 -5.49
N HIS A 159 84.03 38.23 -4.24
CA HIS A 159 82.98 37.50 -3.52
C HIS A 159 81.80 38.40 -3.14
N GLN A 160 82.04 39.73 -2.89
CA GLN A 160 80.97 40.65 -2.60
C GLN A 160 80.19 40.99 -3.87
N ALA A 161 80.88 41.16 -5.03
CA ALA A 161 80.24 41.37 -6.31
C ALA A 161 79.42 40.16 -6.82
N GLU A 162 79.95 38.92 -6.54
CA GLU A 162 79.23 37.71 -6.85
C GLU A 162 78.02 37.48 -5.91
N LYS A 163 78.14 37.87 -4.64
CA LYS A 163 76.99 37.82 -3.69
C LYS A 163 75.89 38.84 -4.09
N ASP A 164 76.30 40.10 -4.43
CA ASP A 164 75.34 41.09 -4.88
C ASP A 164 74.66 40.76 -6.20
N GLN A 165 75.38 40.04 -7.08
CA GLN A 165 74.82 39.57 -8.35
C GLN A 165 73.88 38.37 -8.13
N THR A 166 74.24 37.41 -7.25
CA THR A 166 73.42 36.29 -6.85
C THR A 166 72.17 36.71 -6.05
N GLU A 167 72.30 37.74 -5.21
CA GLU A 167 71.17 38.31 -4.47
C GLU A 167 70.23 39.10 -5.38
N LYS A 168 70.79 39.80 -6.40
CA LYS A 168 69.97 40.46 -7.42
C LYS A 168 69.26 39.48 -8.35
N GLU A 169 69.89 38.38 -8.70
CA GLU A 169 69.26 37.28 -9.44
C GLU A 169 68.23 36.53 -8.59
N ARG A 170 68.50 36.37 -7.27
CA ARG A 170 67.49 35.82 -6.36
C ARG A 170 66.29 36.73 -6.19
N LEU A 171 66.52 38.05 -6.07
CA LEU A 171 65.42 39.04 -5.98
C LEU A 171 64.65 39.18 -7.29
N LEU A 172 65.29 39.00 -8.46
CA LEU A 172 64.57 38.93 -9.75
C LEU A 172 63.85 37.60 -9.98
N ALA A 173 64.41 36.48 -9.44
CA ALA A 173 63.77 35.18 -9.52
C ALA A 173 62.57 35.07 -8.57
N THR A 174 62.62 35.75 -7.42
CA THR A 174 61.50 35.78 -6.44
C THR A 174 60.39 36.74 -6.84
N ALA A 175 60.70 37.76 -7.67
CA ALA A 175 59.69 38.73 -8.10
C ALA A 175 58.82 38.25 -9.30
N THR A 176 59.23 37.19 -9.97
CA THR A 176 58.50 36.71 -11.19
C THR A 176 57.79 35.38 -11.02
N VAL A 177 57.85 34.71 -9.86
CA VAL A 177 57.26 33.36 -9.68
C VAL A 177 56.05 33.32 -8.73
N ASP A 178 55.70 34.40 -7.99
CA ASP A 178 54.78 34.27 -6.88
C ASP A 178 53.36 34.86 -7.05
N ARG A 179 52.87 35.04 -8.28
CA ARG A 179 51.50 35.52 -8.49
C ARG A 179 50.62 34.67 -9.42
N ARG A 180 51.15 33.61 -10.05
CA ARG A 180 50.34 32.79 -10.98
C ARG A 180 49.74 31.50 -10.41
N PRO A 181 50.30 30.75 -9.47
CA PRO A 181 49.68 29.53 -8.98
C PRO A 181 48.41 29.78 -8.15
N ASP A 182 48.33 30.88 -7.40
CA ASP A 182 47.16 31.17 -6.58
C ASP A 182 45.96 31.63 -7.42
N LEU A 183 46.19 32.34 -8.50
CA LEU A 183 45.11 32.74 -9.43
C LEU A 183 44.57 31.52 -10.17
N ILE A 184 45.44 30.65 -10.65
CA ILE A 184 45.07 29.40 -11.34
C ILE A 184 44.36 28.46 -10.34
N ARG A 185 44.88 28.35 -9.12
CA ARG A 185 44.24 27.54 -8.07
C ARG A 185 42.88 28.08 -7.64
N ARG A 186 42.70 29.40 -7.55
CA ARG A 186 41.41 30.05 -7.30
C ARG A 186 40.45 29.90 -8.47
N LEU A 187 40.94 29.99 -9.70
CA LEU A 187 40.15 29.75 -10.92
C LEU A 187 39.75 28.26 -11.04
N THR A 188 40.63 27.30 -10.74
CA THR A 188 40.29 25.88 -10.77
C THR A 188 39.30 25.52 -9.68
N VAL A 189 39.43 26.08 -8.46
CA VAL A 189 38.45 25.87 -7.35
C VAL A 189 37.11 26.52 -7.75
N LEU A 190 37.12 27.72 -8.34
CA LEU A 190 35.89 28.36 -8.81
C LEU A 190 35.19 27.57 -9.93
N CYS A 191 35.97 27.07 -10.92
CA CYS A 191 35.44 26.20 -11.98
C CYS A 191 34.88 24.88 -11.41
N LEU A 192 35.55 24.28 -10.42
CA LEU A 192 35.05 23.06 -9.73
C LEU A 192 33.75 23.34 -8.97
N LEU A 193 33.67 24.47 -8.27
CA LEU A 193 32.45 24.91 -7.58
C LEU A 193 31.30 25.18 -8.57
N ILE A 194 31.60 25.79 -9.73
CA ILE A 194 30.58 26.02 -10.78
C ILE A 194 30.12 24.68 -11.38
N ILE A 195 31.02 23.73 -11.62
CA ILE A 195 30.69 22.39 -12.11
C ILE A 195 29.83 21.62 -11.08
N VAL A 196 30.18 21.69 -9.81
CA VAL A 196 29.40 21.10 -8.72
C VAL A 196 28.04 21.77 -8.60
N ALA A 197 27.99 23.10 -8.62
CA ALA A 197 26.73 23.85 -8.59
C ALA A 197 25.85 23.57 -9.83
N ALA A 198 26.44 23.47 -11.04
CA ALA A 198 25.73 23.06 -12.25
C ALA A 198 25.27 21.61 -12.19
N GLY A 199 26.07 20.71 -11.59
CA GLY A 199 25.70 19.32 -11.33
C GLY A 199 24.52 19.23 -10.34
N VAL A 200 24.57 19.95 -9.23
CA VAL A 200 23.48 20.02 -8.24
C VAL A 200 22.24 20.67 -8.86
N ALA A 201 22.39 21.75 -9.62
CA ALA A 201 21.28 22.39 -10.34
C ALA A 201 20.68 21.47 -11.41
N SER A 202 21.49 20.67 -12.10
CA SER A 202 21.02 19.69 -13.10
C SER A 202 20.29 18.53 -12.43
N VAL A 203 20.76 18.06 -11.27
CA VAL A 203 20.08 17.03 -10.46
C VAL A 203 18.80 17.60 -9.87
N ALA A 204 18.83 18.82 -9.34
CA ALA A 204 17.65 19.51 -8.83
C ALA A 204 16.64 19.79 -9.96
N ALA A 205 17.09 20.24 -11.14
CA ALA A 205 16.23 20.44 -12.31
C ALA A 205 15.68 19.13 -12.84
N ARG A 206 16.45 18.03 -12.84
CA ARG A 206 15.94 16.69 -13.17
C ARG A 206 14.95 16.20 -12.11
N PHE A 207 15.20 16.45 -10.83
CA PHE A 207 14.27 16.14 -9.75
C PHE A 207 12.97 16.97 -9.86
N TRP A 208 13.07 18.25 -10.23
CA TRP A 208 11.92 19.13 -10.49
C TRP A 208 11.18 18.82 -11.81
N LEU A 209 11.89 18.37 -12.85
CA LEU A 209 11.31 17.98 -14.14
C LEU A 209 10.84 16.51 -14.15
N GLN A 210 11.31 15.68 -13.20
CA GLN A 210 10.90 14.28 -13.01
C GLN A 210 9.94 14.11 -11.83
N THR A 211 9.62 15.16 -11.07
CA THR A 211 8.36 15.14 -10.34
C THR A 211 7.27 15.05 -11.39
N PRO A 212 6.57 13.92 -11.51
CA PRO A 212 5.38 13.82 -12.34
C PRO A 212 4.54 15.03 -11.95
N GLY A 213 4.16 15.83 -12.94
CA GLY A 213 3.49 17.11 -12.73
C GLY A 213 2.50 16.94 -11.60
N GLY A 214 2.60 17.80 -10.58
CA GLY A 214 1.79 17.65 -9.37
C GLY A 214 0.39 17.33 -9.81
N VAL A 215 -0.16 16.23 -9.29
CA VAL A 215 -1.55 15.84 -9.55
C VAL A 215 -2.34 17.14 -9.48
N PRO A 216 -3.06 17.56 -10.51
CA PRO A 216 -3.84 18.77 -10.43
C PRO A 216 -4.68 18.60 -9.17
N ARG A 217 -4.40 19.40 -8.13
CA ARG A 217 -5.20 19.37 -6.92
C ARG A 217 -6.58 19.73 -7.41
N VAL A 218 -7.45 18.74 -7.41
CA VAL A 218 -8.85 18.94 -7.70
C VAL A 218 -9.28 20.13 -6.86
N LYS A 219 -9.64 21.22 -7.51
CA LYS A 219 -9.90 22.49 -6.81
C LYS A 219 -11.11 22.38 -5.91
N MET A 220 -12.03 21.45 -6.22
CA MET A 220 -13.26 21.23 -5.49
C MET A 220 -13.61 19.75 -5.40
N VAL A 221 -14.11 19.34 -4.27
CA VAL A 221 -14.55 17.97 -3.98
C VAL A 221 -16.06 17.97 -3.75
N LEU A 222 -16.76 17.18 -4.56
CA LEU A 222 -18.20 16.95 -4.47
C LEU A 222 -18.45 15.55 -3.90
N ALA A 223 -19.03 15.48 -2.71
CA ALA A 223 -19.45 14.21 -2.11
C ALA A 223 -20.91 13.91 -2.50
N VAL A 224 -21.16 12.75 -3.06
CA VAL A 224 -22.50 12.32 -3.49
C VAL A 224 -23.06 11.30 -2.52
N ARG A 225 -24.16 11.64 -1.84
CA ARG A 225 -24.90 10.70 -1.00
C ARG A 225 -25.70 9.72 -1.87
N PRO A 226 -25.83 8.45 -1.45
CA PRO A 226 -26.79 7.54 -2.06
C PRO A 226 -28.17 8.19 -2.10
N PHE A 227 -28.79 8.20 -3.28
CA PHE A 227 -30.11 8.75 -3.44
C PHE A 227 -31.13 7.90 -2.68
N ARG A 228 -32.09 8.55 -2.02
CA ARG A 228 -33.09 7.86 -1.21
C ARG A 228 -34.22 7.35 -2.08
N ASN A 229 -34.58 6.09 -1.95
CA ASN A 229 -35.78 5.54 -2.54
C ASN A 229 -37.02 6.06 -1.79
N MET A 230 -37.86 6.83 -2.46
CA MET A 230 -39.10 7.42 -1.94
C MET A 230 -40.35 6.76 -2.55
N SER A 231 -40.20 5.62 -3.23
CA SER A 231 -41.33 4.89 -3.82
C SER A 231 -42.18 4.12 -2.80
N GLY A 232 -41.62 3.87 -1.60
CA GLY A 232 -42.22 3.02 -0.57
C GLY A 232 -42.07 1.50 -0.83
N ASP A 233 -41.43 1.11 -1.92
CA ASP A 233 -41.15 -0.26 -2.28
C ASP A 233 -39.62 -0.53 -2.20
N PRO A 234 -39.14 -1.34 -1.23
CA PRO A 234 -37.73 -1.70 -1.14
C PRO A 234 -37.20 -2.45 -2.37
N GLY A 235 -38.08 -3.09 -3.13
CA GLY A 235 -37.74 -3.73 -4.39
C GLY A 235 -37.25 -2.76 -5.47
N GLN A 236 -37.38 -1.43 -5.24
CA GLN A 236 -36.91 -0.36 -6.14
C GLN A 236 -35.65 0.35 -5.64
N ASP A 237 -35.00 -0.13 -4.59
CA ASP A 237 -33.75 0.46 -4.08
C ASP A 237 -32.65 0.48 -5.16
N PHE A 238 -32.62 -0.51 -6.04
CA PHE A 238 -31.68 -0.58 -7.14
C PHE A 238 -31.77 0.60 -8.13
N VAL A 239 -32.96 1.23 -8.24
CA VAL A 239 -33.15 2.41 -9.10
C VAL A 239 -32.43 3.61 -8.49
N ALA A 240 -32.59 3.81 -7.19
CA ALA A 240 -31.93 4.92 -6.48
C ALA A 240 -30.40 4.73 -6.45
N ASP A 241 -29.93 3.51 -6.18
CA ASP A 241 -28.51 3.18 -6.17
C ASP A 241 -27.90 3.33 -7.58
N GLY A 242 -28.57 2.79 -8.61
CA GLY A 242 -28.11 2.88 -9.98
C GLY A 242 -28.06 4.33 -10.48
N LEU A 243 -29.07 5.15 -10.17
CA LEU A 243 -29.05 6.56 -10.51
C LEU A 243 -27.94 7.33 -9.77
N THR A 244 -27.62 6.94 -8.55
CA THR A 244 -26.48 7.51 -7.81
C THR A 244 -25.17 7.23 -8.56
N GLU A 245 -24.93 5.99 -8.99
CA GLU A 245 -23.73 5.60 -9.73
C GLU A 245 -23.59 6.34 -11.07
N GLU A 246 -24.66 6.38 -11.82
CA GLU A 246 -24.69 7.10 -13.10
C GLU A 246 -24.44 8.60 -12.92
N MET A 247 -24.99 9.20 -11.87
CA MET A 247 -24.76 10.61 -11.55
C MET A 247 -23.28 10.88 -11.23
N ILE A 248 -22.67 10.03 -10.42
CA ILE A 248 -21.23 10.09 -10.10
C ILE A 248 -20.40 9.98 -11.37
N THR A 249 -20.73 9.04 -12.23
CA THR A 249 -20.06 8.83 -13.51
C THR A 249 -20.14 10.08 -14.38
N ARG A 250 -21.30 10.66 -14.57
CA ARG A 250 -21.50 11.85 -15.41
C ARG A 250 -20.82 13.10 -14.82
N LEU A 251 -20.99 13.32 -13.52
CA LEU A 251 -20.33 14.45 -12.85
C LEU A 251 -18.81 14.36 -12.96
N GLY A 252 -18.23 13.17 -12.78
CA GLY A 252 -16.80 12.94 -12.92
C GLY A 252 -16.25 13.13 -14.35
N GLN A 253 -17.12 13.08 -15.38
CA GLN A 253 -16.74 13.32 -16.78
C GLN A 253 -16.77 14.81 -17.17
N LEU A 254 -17.55 15.64 -16.48
CA LEU A 254 -17.79 17.02 -16.92
C LEU A 254 -16.57 17.94 -16.77
N HIS A 255 -15.88 17.89 -15.64
CA HIS A 255 -14.71 18.73 -15.36
C HIS A 255 -13.72 18.00 -14.46
N PRO A 256 -13.07 16.92 -14.95
CA PRO A 256 -12.26 16.03 -14.12
C PRO A 256 -11.02 16.70 -13.48
N GLU A 257 -10.49 17.76 -14.08
CA GLU A 257 -9.34 18.53 -13.57
C GLU A 257 -9.71 19.60 -12.54
N GLU A 258 -10.99 19.94 -12.42
CA GLU A 258 -11.47 20.98 -11.49
C GLU A 258 -12.30 20.42 -10.36
N MET A 259 -13.00 19.30 -10.58
CA MET A 259 -13.94 18.71 -9.66
C MET A 259 -13.70 17.21 -9.46
N GLY A 260 -13.36 16.80 -8.23
CA GLY A 260 -13.37 15.41 -7.79
C GLY A 260 -14.75 15.03 -7.30
N VAL A 261 -15.23 13.85 -7.69
CA VAL A 261 -16.52 13.35 -7.25
C VAL A 261 -16.29 12.11 -6.40
N ILE A 262 -16.73 12.16 -5.14
CA ILE A 262 -16.60 11.07 -4.16
C ILE A 262 -17.95 10.43 -3.95
N ARG A 263 -18.01 9.10 -4.05
CA ARG A 263 -19.17 8.32 -3.65
C ARG A 263 -19.19 8.16 -2.14
N LEU A 264 -20.30 8.48 -1.47
CA LEU A 264 -20.49 8.17 -0.06
C LEU A 264 -21.12 6.78 0.10
N SER A 265 -20.59 5.98 1.03
CA SER A 265 -21.17 4.69 1.40
C SER A 265 -22.55 4.88 2.04
N PRO A 266 -23.46 3.88 1.97
CA PRO A 266 -24.76 3.93 2.65
C PRO A 266 -24.66 4.27 4.15
N ALA A 267 -23.54 3.96 4.81
CA ALA A 267 -23.30 4.34 6.21
C ALA A 267 -23.35 5.87 6.45
N TYR A 268 -23.11 6.68 5.40
CA TYR A 268 -23.19 8.13 5.47
C TYR A 268 -24.57 8.70 5.14
N ALA A 269 -25.55 7.86 4.81
CA ALA A 269 -26.89 8.31 4.44
C ALA A 269 -27.55 9.19 5.52
N ALA A 270 -27.28 8.90 6.80
CA ALA A 270 -27.79 9.67 7.94
C ALA A 270 -26.73 10.61 8.57
N SER A 271 -25.51 10.71 8.00
CA SER A 271 -24.45 11.55 8.56
C SER A 271 -24.73 13.04 8.37
N THR A 272 -24.26 13.87 9.28
CA THR A 272 -24.34 15.33 9.10
C THR A 272 -23.38 15.81 8.01
N VAL A 273 -23.67 16.94 7.38
CA VAL A 273 -22.79 17.57 6.38
C VAL A 273 -21.40 17.86 6.98
N ASP A 274 -21.33 18.31 8.24
CA ASP A 274 -20.07 18.56 8.95
C ASP A 274 -19.20 17.32 9.10
N ARG A 275 -19.82 16.17 9.35
CA ARG A 275 -19.08 14.91 9.44
C ARG A 275 -18.50 14.51 8.10
N ILE A 276 -19.29 14.59 7.04
CA ILE A 276 -18.85 14.32 5.66
C ILE A 276 -17.70 15.25 5.30
N ALA A 277 -17.84 16.55 5.62
CA ALA A 277 -16.80 17.55 5.37
C ALA A 277 -15.45 17.19 5.99
N LYS A 278 -15.48 16.73 7.24
CA LYS A 278 -14.27 16.38 8.00
C LYS A 278 -13.62 15.10 7.51
N GLU A 279 -14.41 14.08 7.19
CA GLU A 279 -13.91 12.76 6.85
C GLU A 279 -13.45 12.65 5.39
N VAL A 280 -14.14 13.31 4.46
CA VAL A 280 -13.80 13.24 3.01
C VAL A 280 -13.33 14.57 2.41
N HIS A 281 -13.15 15.60 3.23
CA HIS A 281 -12.72 16.94 2.80
C HIS A 281 -13.57 17.54 1.66
N ALA A 282 -14.89 17.26 1.67
CA ALA A 282 -15.81 17.74 0.66
C ALA A 282 -16.01 19.25 0.75
N ASN A 283 -16.12 19.90 -0.40
CA ASN A 283 -16.54 21.30 -0.51
C ASN A 283 -18.07 21.41 -0.68
N TYR A 284 -18.66 20.41 -1.33
CA TYR A 284 -20.07 20.31 -1.58
C TYR A 284 -20.59 18.90 -1.30
N VAL A 285 -21.85 18.80 -0.89
CA VAL A 285 -22.58 17.54 -0.75
C VAL A 285 -23.77 17.55 -1.69
N LEU A 286 -23.87 16.57 -2.58
CA LEU A 286 -25.05 16.29 -3.37
C LEU A 286 -25.95 15.31 -2.64
N GLU A 287 -27.18 15.69 -2.39
CA GLU A 287 -28.23 14.85 -1.84
C GLU A 287 -29.34 14.70 -2.85
N GLY A 288 -29.97 13.53 -2.87
CA GLY A 288 -31.08 13.30 -3.76
C GLY A 288 -32.06 12.27 -3.25
N SER A 289 -33.20 12.22 -3.93
CA SER A 289 -34.20 11.18 -3.77
C SER A 289 -34.81 10.82 -5.10
N VAL A 290 -35.25 9.57 -5.20
CA VAL A 290 -35.88 9.02 -6.39
C VAL A 290 -37.24 8.41 -6.01
N ARG A 291 -38.28 8.74 -6.75
CA ARG A 291 -39.57 8.12 -6.63
C ARG A 291 -40.02 7.64 -8.01
N GLN A 292 -40.11 6.36 -8.17
CA GLN A 292 -40.70 5.78 -9.38
C GLN A 292 -42.17 5.47 -9.15
N SER A 293 -43.03 5.82 -10.11
CA SER A 293 -44.43 5.46 -10.14
C SER A 293 -44.80 5.05 -11.57
N GLY A 294 -44.98 3.77 -11.78
CA GLY A 294 -45.27 3.23 -13.09
C GLY A 294 -44.15 3.53 -14.10
N LYS A 295 -44.45 4.30 -15.17
CA LYS A 295 -43.48 4.71 -16.19
C LYS A 295 -42.74 5.98 -15.86
N ARG A 296 -43.16 6.74 -14.84
CA ARG A 296 -42.60 8.04 -14.46
C ARG A 296 -41.58 7.88 -13.34
N VAL A 297 -40.54 8.68 -13.39
CA VAL A 297 -39.58 8.86 -12.32
C VAL A 297 -39.52 10.34 -11.92
N ALA A 298 -39.60 10.59 -10.63
CA ALA A 298 -39.34 11.89 -10.04
C ALA A 298 -37.97 11.82 -9.33
N ILE A 299 -37.07 12.70 -9.74
CA ILE A 299 -35.72 12.83 -9.13
C ILE A 299 -35.67 14.23 -8.51
N THR A 300 -35.42 14.28 -7.22
CA THR A 300 -35.11 15.53 -6.52
C THR A 300 -33.66 15.52 -6.15
N ALA A 301 -32.92 16.56 -6.48
CA ALA A 301 -31.51 16.69 -6.15
C ALA A 301 -31.26 18.10 -5.57
N GLN A 302 -30.37 18.17 -4.60
CA GLN A 302 -29.92 19.41 -3.98
C GLN A 302 -28.44 19.40 -3.72
N LEU A 303 -27.81 20.54 -3.93
CA LEU A 303 -26.38 20.78 -3.71
C LEU A 303 -26.20 21.68 -2.49
N ILE A 304 -25.48 21.20 -1.51
CA ILE A 304 -25.23 21.90 -0.25
C ILE A 304 -23.75 22.29 -0.21
N GLN A 305 -23.47 23.56 -0.01
CA GLN A 305 -22.12 24.04 0.27
C GLN A 305 -21.77 23.71 1.72
N VAL A 306 -20.59 23.09 1.92
CA VAL A 306 -20.20 22.59 3.24
C VAL A 306 -19.83 23.71 4.22
N SER A 307 -19.19 24.78 3.73
CA SER A 307 -18.63 25.86 4.55
C SER A 307 -19.65 26.59 5.44
N ASP A 308 -20.87 26.70 4.98
CA ASP A 308 -21.96 27.42 5.65
C ASP A 308 -23.29 26.65 5.67
N GLN A 309 -23.26 25.41 5.17
CA GLN A 309 -24.42 24.51 5.07
C GLN A 309 -25.61 25.09 4.25
N THR A 310 -25.32 26.01 3.33
CA THR A 310 -26.34 26.59 2.47
C THR A 310 -26.63 25.71 1.27
N GLN A 311 -27.89 25.60 0.93
CA GLN A 311 -28.33 25.00 -0.34
C GLN A 311 -28.06 25.99 -1.47
N VAL A 312 -27.06 25.69 -2.31
CA VAL A 312 -26.66 26.54 -3.44
C VAL A 312 -27.46 26.26 -4.71
N TRP A 313 -28.01 25.05 -4.79
CA TRP A 313 -28.87 24.64 -5.91
C TRP A 313 -29.80 23.52 -5.44
N GLY A 314 -30.99 23.43 -6.06
CA GLY A 314 -31.94 22.36 -5.83
C GLY A 314 -33.10 22.41 -6.81
N GLU A 315 -33.38 21.28 -7.44
CA GLU A 315 -34.43 21.11 -8.43
C GLU A 315 -35.08 19.73 -8.33
N SER A 316 -36.29 19.65 -8.89
CA SER A 316 -37.05 18.40 -9.01
C SER A 316 -37.47 18.18 -10.47
N TYR A 317 -37.19 17.00 -10.96
CA TYR A 317 -37.46 16.59 -12.32
C TYR A 317 -38.46 15.45 -12.31
N GLU A 318 -39.49 15.57 -13.12
CA GLU A 318 -40.47 14.50 -13.30
C GLU A 318 -40.64 14.21 -14.80
N ARG A 319 -40.21 13.04 -15.25
CA ARG A 319 -40.18 12.61 -16.67
C ARG A 319 -40.52 11.13 -16.79
N ASP A 320 -40.68 10.66 -18.03
CA ASP A 320 -40.70 9.25 -18.28
C ASP A 320 -39.32 8.63 -18.06
N LEU A 321 -39.27 7.39 -17.54
CA LEU A 321 -38.01 6.72 -17.21
C LEU A 321 -37.12 6.49 -18.45
N GLN A 322 -37.70 6.42 -19.67
CA GLN A 322 -36.91 6.35 -20.91
C GLN A 322 -36.07 7.61 -21.17
N ASP A 323 -36.44 8.75 -20.57
CA ASP A 323 -35.74 10.03 -20.70
C ASP A 323 -34.73 10.25 -19.56
N VAL A 324 -34.54 9.25 -18.68
CA VAL A 324 -33.73 9.38 -17.47
C VAL A 324 -32.27 9.79 -17.74
N LEU A 325 -31.69 9.33 -18.85
CA LEU A 325 -30.33 9.73 -19.24
C LEU A 325 -30.26 11.22 -19.60
N SER A 326 -31.32 11.78 -20.20
CA SER A 326 -31.44 13.22 -20.46
C SER A 326 -31.54 14.00 -19.16
N ILE A 327 -32.33 13.51 -18.18
CA ILE A 327 -32.43 14.10 -16.86
C ILE A 327 -31.08 14.10 -16.15
N GLN A 328 -30.38 12.98 -16.19
CA GLN A 328 -29.04 12.87 -15.58
C GLN A 328 -28.06 13.85 -16.19
N ALA A 329 -28.05 14.02 -17.50
CA ALA A 329 -27.20 15.00 -18.18
C ALA A 329 -27.57 16.44 -17.80
N GLU A 330 -28.88 16.74 -17.71
CA GLU A 330 -29.40 18.05 -17.29
C GLU A 330 -29.01 18.35 -15.85
N VAL A 331 -29.26 17.43 -14.92
CA VAL A 331 -28.93 17.55 -13.50
C VAL A 331 -27.41 17.70 -13.30
N ALA A 332 -26.61 16.85 -13.95
CA ALA A 332 -25.16 16.92 -13.85
C ALA A 332 -24.59 18.24 -14.40
N GLY A 333 -25.16 18.74 -15.51
CA GLY A 333 -24.79 20.05 -16.06
C GLY A 333 -25.15 21.20 -15.13
N ALA A 334 -26.34 21.18 -14.53
CA ALA A 334 -26.79 22.18 -13.57
C ALA A 334 -25.93 22.19 -12.29
N ILE A 335 -25.57 21.01 -11.77
CA ILE A 335 -24.67 20.86 -10.60
C ILE A 335 -23.28 21.42 -10.93
N ALA A 336 -22.70 21.02 -12.07
CA ALA A 336 -21.39 21.52 -12.49
C ALA A 336 -21.40 23.04 -12.68
N GLY A 337 -22.48 23.60 -13.22
CA GLY A 337 -22.69 25.03 -13.33
C GLY A 337 -22.75 25.74 -11.97
N GLY A 338 -23.45 25.16 -11.00
CA GLY A 338 -23.55 25.68 -9.64
C GLY A 338 -22.22 25.61 -8.88
N VAL A 339 -21.46 24.51 -9.03
CA VAL A 339 -20.18 24.30 -8.36
C VAL A 339 -19.06 25.14 -8.97
N LEU A 340 -18.96 25.19 -10.31
CA LEU A 340 -17.84 25.81 -11.01
C LEU A 340 -18.12 27.26 -11.44
N ASN A 341 -19.34 27.75 -11.19
CA ASN A 341 -19.80 29.07 -11.65
C ASN A 341 -19.63 29.25 -13.18
N LYS A 342 -19.75 28.14 -13.94
CA LYS A 342 -19.64 28.08 -15.40
C LYS A 342 -21.02 27.80 -15.99
N LEU A 343 -21.30 28.43 -17.15
CA LEU A 343 -22.52 28.10 -17.89
C LEU A 343 -22.50 26.63 -18.35
N PRO A 344 -23.63 25.90 -18.22
CA PRO A 344 -23.71 24.54 -18.73
C PRO A 344 -23.40 24.52 -20.21
N HIS A 345 -22.50 23.63 -20.62
CA HIS A 345 -22.21 23.38 -22.04
C HIS A 345 -23.46 22.74 -22.66
N ALA A 346 -23.71 23.04 -23.93
CA ALA A 346 -24.82 22.48 -24.68
C ALA A 346 -24.82 20.94 -24.49
N HIS A 347 -25.95 20.41 -24.03
CA HIS A 347 -26.09 18.99 -23.77
C HIS A 347 -25.89 18.21 -25.08
N PRO A 348 -24.96 17.23 -25.15
CA PRO A 348 -24.91 16.32 -26.27
C PRO A 348 -26.26 15.62 -26.40
N LEU A 349 -26.69 15.34 -27.61
CA LEU A 349 -27.90 14.55 -27.87
C LEU A 349 -27.77 13.20 -27.15
N VAL A 350 -28.50 13.07 -26.03
CA VAL A 350 -28.49 11.86 -25.24
C VAL A 350 -29.37 10.84 -25.95
N ARG A 351 -28.81 9.68 -26.25
CA ARG A 351 -29.56 8.57 -26.86
C ARG A 351 -30.70 8.17 -25.94
N GLN A 352 -31.91 8.02 -26.47
CA GLN A 352 -32.99 7.38 -25.75
C GLN A 352 -32.68 5.86 -25.62
N VAL A 353 -32.74 5.35 -24.40
CA VAL A 353 -32.51 3.94 -24.08
C VAL A 353 -33.86 3.26 -23.82
N ASN A 354 -33.99 2.01 -24.23
CA ASN A 354 -35.17 1.24 -23.85
C ASN A 354 -35.26 1.16 -22.31
N ARG A 355 -36.41 1.56 -21.77
CA ARG A 355 -36.67 1.62 -20.33
C ARG A 355 -36.39 0.29 -19.62
N GLU A 356 -36.87 -0.82 -20.18
CA GLU A 356 -36.73 -2.15 -19.55
C GLU A 356 -35.25 -2.60 -19.57
N ALA A 357 -34.53 -2.31 -20.67
CA ALA A 357 -33.10 -2.55 -20.78
C ALA A 357 -32.31 -1.76 -19.73
N TYR A 358 -32.66 -0.49 -19.57
CA TYR A 358 -32.02 0.38 -18.57
C TYR A 358 -32.26 -0.10 -17.14
N LEU A 359 -33.49 -0.45 -16.77
CA LEU A 359 -33.79 -1.00 -15.45
C LEU A 359 -33.04 -2.31 -15.16
N ALA A 360 -33.00 -3.20 -16.11
CA ALA A 360 -32.28 -4.46 -15.99
C ALA A 360 -30.76 -4.20 -15.80
N TYR A 361 -30.20 -3.21 -16.49
CA TYR A 361 -28.81 -2.78 -16.30
C TYR A 361 -28.59 -2.23 -14.88
N LEU A 362 -29.41 -1.32 -14.38
CA LEU A 362 -29.27 -0.75 -13.03
C LEU A 362 -29.35 -1.84 -11.95
N GLU A 363 -30.31 -2.76 -12.08
CA GLU A 363 -30.46 -3.89 -11.17
C GLU A 363 -29.22 -4.81 -11.24
N GLY A 364 -28.67 -5.01 -12.44
CA GLY A 364 -27.42 -5.73 -12.64
C GLY A 364 -26.26 -5.08 -11.90
N ARG A 365 -26.11 -3.75 -11.99
CA ARG A 365 -25.09 -2.98 -11.25
C ARG A 365 -25.27 -3.09 -9.73
N TYR A 366 -26.49 -3.03 -9.24
CA TYR A 366 -26.80 -3.22 -7.82
C TYR A 366 -26.32 -4.59 -7.32
N PHE A 367 -26.60 -5.68 -8.03
CA PHE A 367 -26.11 -7.01 -7.64
C PHE A 367 -24.62 -7.18 -7.81
N TRP A 368 -24.01 -6.59 -8.82
CA TRP A 368 -22.55 -6.58 -8.98
C TRP A 368 -21.85 -5.89 -7.81
N ASN A 369 -22.39 -4.79 -7.29
CA ASN A 369 -21.85 -4.06 -6.14
C ASN A 369 -21.87 -4.87 -4.82
N LYS A 370 -22.67 -5.93 -4.72
CA LYS A 370 -22.67 -6.83 -3.56
C LYS A 370 -21.40 -7.66 -3.41
N ARG A 371 -20.60 -7.77 -4.47
CA ARG A 371 -19.30 -8.47 -4.48
C ARG A 371 -19.37 -9.91 -3.94
N THR A 372 -20.45 -10.62 -4.24
CA THR A 372 -20.64 -12.03 -3.88
C THR A 372 -20.89 -12.89 -5.13
N GLU A 373 -20.55 -14.18 -5.06
CA GLU A 373 -20.78 -15.13 -6.16
C GLU A 373 -22.24 -15.12 -6.63
N GLY A 374 -23.19 -15.18 -5.70
CA GLY A 374 -24.62 -15.07 -6.01
C GLY A 374 -25.02 -13.72 -6.59
N GLY A 375 -24.35 -12.65 -6.17
CA GLY A 375 -24.50 -11.31 -6.73
C GLY A 375 -24.07 -11.25 -8.18
N PHE A 376 -22.88 -11.77 -8.51
CA PHE A 376 -22.38 -11.81 -9.89
C PHE A 376 -23.27 -12.66 -10.81
N SER A 377 -23.76 -13.82 -10.34
CA SER A 377 -24.66 -14.67 -11.10
C SER A 377 -25.97 -13.96 -11.48
N LYS A 378 -26.55 -13.21 -10.52
CA LYS A 378 -27.75 -12.38 -10.78
C LYS A 378 -27.43 -11.20 -11.71
N ALA A 379 -26.30 -10.54 -11.52
CA ALA A 379 -25.86 -9.43 -12.36
C ALA A 379 -25.70 -9.87 -13.81
N ILE A 380 -25.06 -11.02 -14.07
CA ILE A 380 -24.91 -11.60 -15.41
C ILE A 380 -26.28 -11.83 -16.06
N THR A 381 -27.22 -12.41 -15.31
CA THR A 381 -28.58 -12.67 -15.83
C THR A 381 -29.27 -11.37 -16.24
N LEU A 382 -29.13 -10.32 -15.41
CA LEU A 382 -29.76 -9.03 -15.63
C LEU A 382 -29.11 -8.25 -16.79
N PHE A 383 -27.77 -8.27 -16.88
CA PHE A 383 -27.07 -7.66 -18.01
C PHE A 383 -27.41 -8.37 -19.33
N LYS A 384 -27.48 -9.70 -19.35
CA LYS A 384 -27.93 -10.47 -20.53
C LYS A 384 -29.37 -10.10 -20.94
N ARG A 385 -30.26 -9.96 -19.96
CA ARG A 385 -31.61 -9.48 -20.21
C ARG A 385 -31.64 -8.07 -20.78
N SER A 386 -30.84 -7.17 -20.27
CA SER A 386 -30.70 -5.81 -20.79
C SER A 386 -30.28 -5.82 -22.26
N ILE A 387 -29.29 -6.65 -22.60
CA ILE A 387 -28.78 -6.85 -23.97
C ILE A 387 -29.82 -7.46 -24.90
N GLU A 388 -30.61 -8.43 -24.45
CA GLU A 388 -31.70 -9.04 -25.21
C GLU A 388 -32.75 -8.00 -25.60
N ILE A 389 -33.05 -7.04 -24.67
CA ILE A 389 -34.04 -5.98 -24.90
C ILE A 389 -33.48 -4.90 -25.83
N ASP A 390 -32.25 -4.44 -25.59
CA ASP A 390 -31.57 -3.44 -26.43
C ASP A 390 -30.11 -3.87 -26.73
N PRO A 391 -29.86 -4.64 -27.80
CA PRO A 391 -28.51 -5.10 -28.14
C PRO A 391 -27.53 -4.00 -28.52
N THR A 392 -27.99 -2.77 -28.65
CA THR A 392 -27.15 -1.62 -28.99
C THR A 392 -26.80 -0.76 -27.77
N TYR A 393 -27.26 -1.12 -26.55
CA TYR A 393 -26.92 -0.45 -25.29
C TYR A 393 -25.61 -0.99 -24.78
N ALA A 394 -24.53 -0.16 -24.82
CA ALA A 394 -23.16 -0.57 -24.51
C ALA A 394 -22.89 -0.92 -23.02
N PRO A 395 -23.40 -0.17 -22.00
CA PRO A 395 -23.05 -0.38 -20.60
C PRO A 395 -23.28 -1.80 -20.06
N PRO A 396 -24.35 -2.53 -20.40
CA PRO A 396 -24.54 -3.91 -19.94
C PRO A 396 -23.45 -4.88 -20.37
N TYR A 397 -22.84 -4.65 -21.54
CA TYR A 397 -21.71 -5.46 -22.01
C TYR A 397 -20.45 -5.20 -21.15
N ALA A 398 -20.18 -3.95 -20.78
CA ALA A 398 -19.10 -3.64 -19.83
C ALA A 398 -19.36 -4.28 -18.45
N GLY A 399 -20.63 -4.24 -17.98
CA GLY A 399 -21.01 -4.93 -16.75
C GLY A 399 -20.84 -6.45 -16.79
N LEU A 400 -21.08 -7.08 -17.95
CA LEU A 400 -20.78 -8.51 -18.16
C LEU A 400 -19.28 -8.77 -18.09
N ALA A 401 -18.47 -7.93 -18.72
CA ALA A 401 -17.01 -8.03 -18.69
C ALA A 401 -16.49 -7.97 -17.25
N ASP A 402 -16.95 -6.99 -16.46
CA ASP A 402 -16.65 -6.86 -15.05
C ASP A 402 -17.01 -8.13 -14.23
N CYS A 403 -18.16 -8.74 -14.51
CA CYS A 403 -18.59 -9.95 -13.81
C CYS A 403 -17.70 -11.15 -14.12
N TYR A 404 -17.42 -11.39 -15.41
CA TYR A 404 -16.62 -12.54 -15.82
C TYR A 404 -15.17 -12.40 -15.39
N GLU A 405 -14.60 -11.18 -15.45
CA GLU A 405 -13.26 -10.88 -14.92
C GLU A 405 -13.17 -11.30 -13.44
N LEU A 406 -14.10 -10.84 -12.61
CA LEU A 406 -14.07 -11.13 -11.17
C LEU A 406 -14.30 -12.62 -10.88
N LEU A 407 -15.18 -13.30 -11.60
CA LEU A 407 -15.41 -14.74 -11.42
C LEU A 407 -14.19 -15.58 -11.80
N GLY A 408 -13.38 -15.13 -12.76
CA GLY A 408 -12.13 -15.77 -13.18
C GLY A 408 -10.94 -15.42 -12.30
N SER A 409 -11.05 -14.34 -11.51
CA SER A 409 -9.97 -13.81 -10.67
C SER A 409 -9.76 -14.64 -9.41
N ALA A 410 -8.50 -14.72 -8.95
CA ALA A 410 -8.07 -15.56 -7.85
C ALA A 410 -8.86 -15.39 -6.53
N PRO A 411 -9.28 -14.19 -6.10
CA PRO A 411 -10.05 -14.03 -4.87
C PRO A 411 -11.38 -14.79 -4.86
N TYR A 412 -12.05 -14.88 -6.02
CA TYR A 412 -13.34 -15.57 -6.17
C TYR A 412 -13.16 -16.99 -6.69
N SER A 413 -12.35 -17.18 -7.75
CA SER A 413 -12.01 -18.48 -8.37
C SER A 413 -13.21 -19.38 -8.61
N THR A 414 -14.35 -18.77 -9.01
CA THR A 414 -15.60 -19.49 -9.26
C THR A 414 -15.57 -20.17 -10.62
N LEU A 415 -14.97 -19.51 -11.61
CA LEU A 415 -14.74 -20.03 -12.96
C LEU A 415 -13.23 -20.20 -13.21
N ALA A 416 -12.89 -21.18 -14.05
CA ALA A 416 -11.52 -21.29 -14.52
C ALA A 416 -11.16 -20.08 -15.42
N PRO A 417 -9.91 -19.55 -15.37
CA PRO A 417 -9.52 -18.41 -16.19
C PRO A 417 -9.82 -18.59 -17.68
N LYS A 418 -9.58 -19.77 -18.23
CA LYS A 418 -9.87 -20.12 -19.65
C LYS A 418 -11.37 -20.10 -20.01
N GLU A 419 -12.24 -20.16 -19.03
CA GLU A 419 -13.68 -20.05 -19.21
C GLU A 419 -14.15 -18.60 -19.03
N ALA A 420 -13.59 -17.87 -18.07
CA ALA A 420 -14.06 -16.55 -17.67
C ALA A 420 -13.49 -15.42 -18.55
N PHE A 421 -12.15 -15.33 -18.70
CA PHE A 421 -11.52 -14.19 -19.39
C PHE A 421 -11.90 -14.06 -20.88
N PRO A 422 -12.05 -15.13 -21.69
CA PRO A 422 -12.54 -14.96 -23.06
C PRO A 422 -13.94 -14.34 -23.13
N GLN A 423 -14.81 -14.62 -22.15
CA GLN A 423 -16.14 -14.02 -22.07
C GLN A 423 -16.07 -12.56 -21.64
N ALA A 424 -15.18 -12.23 -20.70
CA ALA A 424 -14.91 -10.85 -20.28
C ALA A 424 -14.41 -10.01 -21.46
N GLU A 425 -13.41 -10.51 -22.18
CA GLU A 425 -12.82 -9.83 -23.34
C GLU A 425 -13.85 -9.63 -24.47
N ALA A 426 -14.59 -10.66 -24.83
CA ALA A 426 -15.61 -10.56 -25.87
C ALA A 426 -16.70 -9.53 -25.52
N ALA A 427 -17.11 -9.47 -24.24
CA ALA A 427 -18.08 -8.52 -23.76
C ALA A 427 -17.50 -7.09 -23.77
N ALA A 428 -16.28 -6.88 -23.26
CA ALA A 428 -15.62 -5.58 -23.27
C ALA A 428 -15.42 -5.04 -24.70
N ARG A 429 -14.92 -5.87 -25.63
CA ARG A 429 -14.76 -5.49 -27.05
C ARG A 429 -16.11 -5.12 -27.68
N ARG A 430 -17.17 -5.89 -27.38
CA ARG A 430 -18.48 -5.54 -27.86
C ARG A 430 -19.04 -4.24 -27.33
N ALA A 431 -18.78 -3.93 -26.05
CA ALA A 431 -19.11 -2.63 -25.47
C ALA A 431 -18.41 -1.49 -26.22
N LEU A 432 -17.12 -1.64 -26.53
CA LEU A 432 -16.30 -0.63 -27.22
C LEU A 432 -16.64 -0.48 -28.71
N GLU A 433 -17.14 -1.54 -29.37
CA GLU A 433 -17.70 -1.45 -30.73
C GLU A 433 -18.94 -0.54 -30.74
N LEU A 434 -19.76 -0.61 -29.68
CA LEU A 434 -21.00 0.16 -29.55
C LEU A 434 -20.74 1.59 -29.06
N ASP A 435 -19.80 1.75 -28.13
CA ASP A 435 -19.38 3.02 -27.57
C ASP A 435 -17.87 3.04 -27.28
N PRO A 436 -17.03 3.56 -28.20
CA PRO A 436 -15.59 3.65 -27.99
C PRO A 436 -15.13 4.60 -26.88
N THR A 437 -16.07 5.35 -26.28
CA THR A 437 -15.79 6.32 -25.21
C THR A 437 -16.14 5.78 -23.82
N LEU A 438 -16.58 4.53 -23.73
CA LEU A 438 -16.98 3.89 -22.48
C LEU A 438 -15.73 3.45 -21.67
N ALA A 439 -15.27 4.29 -20.77
CA ALA A 439 -14.10 4.03 -19.93
C ALA A 439 -14.22 2.72 -19.14
N GLU A 440 -15.44 2.37 -18.74
CA GLU A 440 -15.78 1.15 -18.00
C GLU A 440 -15.49 -0.14 -18.77
N ALA A 441 -15.45 -0.10 -20.09
CA ALA A 441 -15.13 -1.26 -20.92
C ALA A 441 -13.62 -1.41 -21.18
N HIS A 442 -12.86 -0.30 -21.15
CA HIS A 442 -11.41 -0.34 -21.30
C HIS A 442 -10.71 -1.02 -20.11
N VAL A 443 -11.23 -0.87 -18.88
CA VAL A 443 -10.62 -1.44 -17.67
C VAL A 443 -10.62 -2.97 -17.71
N PRO A 444 -11.76 -3.69 -17.85
CA PRO A 444 -11.75 -5.14 -17.90
C PRO A 444 -11.01 -5.68 -19.14
N LEU A 445 -11.00 -4.95 -20.27
CA LEU A 445 -10.21 -5.35 -21.43
C LEU A 445 -8.70 -5.27 -21.10
N GLY A 446 -8.23 -4.16 -20.52
CA GLY A 446 -6.84 -3.99 -20.12
C GLY A 446 -6.41 -5.01 -19.07
N TYR A 447 -7.31 -5.40 -18.15
CA TYR A 447 -7.00 -6.41 -17.16
C TYR A 447 -6.91 -7.82 -17.78
N SER A 448 -7.82 -8.17 -18.68
CA SER A 448 -7.75 -9.43 -19.42
C SER A 448 -6.46 -9.55 -20.25
N GLU A 449 -6.05 -8.46 -20.93
CA GLU A 449 -4.79 -8.38 -21.67
C GLU A 449 -3.57 -8.56 -20.74
N LEU A 450 -3.63 -8.04 -19.49
CA LEU A 450 -2.57 -8.17 -18.51
C LEU A 450 -2.44 -9.61 -17.99
N VAL A 451 -3.54 -10.16 -17.46
CA VAL A 451 -3.47 -11.36 -16.61
C VAL A 451 -3.72 -12.66 -17.38
N TYR A 452 -4.42 -12.58 -18.51
CA TYR A 452 -4.80 -13.75 -19.29
C TYR A 452 -4.04 -13.83 -20.62
N GLU A 453 -4.03 -12.78 -21.43
CA GLU A 453 -3.30 -12.77 -22.71
C GLU A 453 -1.80 -12.52 -22.53
N TRP A 454 -1.40 -11.87 -21.41
CA TRP A 454 -0.03 -11.43 -21.11
C TRP A 454 0.51 -10.45 -22.15
N ASN A 455 -0.39 -9.69 -22.74
CA ASN A 455 -0.11 -8.65 -23.74
C ASN A 455 0.08 -7.29 -23.02
N LEU A 456 1.22 -7.15 -22.37
CA LEU A 456 1.53 -5.99 -21.51
C LEU A 456 1.42 -4.63 -22.22
N PRO A 457 1.82 -4.48 -23.53
CA PRO A 457 1.67 -3.20 -24.23
C PRO A 457 0.21 -2.83 -24.47
N GLU A 458 -0.66 -3.78 -24.82
CA GLU A 458 -2.08 -3.51 -25.05
C GLU A 458 -2.79 -3.24 -23.72
N ALA A 459 -2.46 -3.99 -22.66
CA ALA A 459 -2.95 -3.71 -21.31
C ALA A 459 -2.68 -2.25 -20.89
N GLN A 460 -1.45 -1.76 -21.08
CA GLN A 460 -1.11 -0.38 -20.78
C GLN A 460 -1.97 0.60 -21.59
N LYS A 461 -2.09 0.37 -22.88
CA LYS A 461 -2.85 1.24 -23.78
C LYS A 461 -4.34 1.32 -23.37
N GLU A 462 -4.94 0.21 -22.96
CA GLU A 462 -6.33 0.17 -22.52
C GLU A 462 -6.50 0.95 -21.19
N PHE A 463 -5.59 0.79 -20.22
CA PHE A 463 -5.61 1.58 -18.97
C PHE A 463 -5.37 3.07 -19.22
N ASP A 464 -4.40 3.42 -20.07
CA ASP A 464 -4.14 4.82 -20.45
C ASP A 464 -5.40 5.42 -21.12
N LYS A 465 -6.10 4.65 -21.95
CA LYS A 465 -7.33 5.08 -22.60
C LYS A 465 -8.47 5.30 -21.61
N ALA A 466 -8.66 4.38 -20.65
CA ALA A 466 -9.66 4.53 -19.59
C ALA A 466 -9.41 5.82 -18.78
N LEU A 467 -8.15 6.07 -18.39
CA LEU A 467 -7.76 7.26 -17.63
C LEU A 467 -7.83 8.54 -18.47
N GLN A 468 -7.56 8.48 -19.76
CA GLN A 468 -7.74 9.63 -20.67
C GLN A 468 -9.21 10.00 -20.81
N LEU A 469 -10.09 9.01 -20.96
CA LEU A 469 -11.54 9.22 -21.10
C LEU A 469 -12.17 9.70 -19.79
N ARG A 470 -11.67 9.20 -18.65
CA ARG A 470 -12.23 9.50 -17.33
C ARG A 470 -11.11 9.57 -16.26
N PRO A 471 -10.42 10.69 -16.15
CA PRO A 471 -9.31 10.88 -15.19
C PRO A 471 -9.69 10.68 -13.71
N GLY A 472 -10.97 10.87 -13.35
CA GLY A 472 -11.52 10.63 -12.01
C GLY A 472 -12.09 9.22 -11.82
N TYR A 473 -11.72 8.23 -12.62
CA TYR A 473 -12.24 6.87 -12.49
C TYR A 473 -11.38 6.05 -11.52
N ALA A 474 -11.82 5.99 -10.26
CA ALA A 474 -11.08 5.31 -9.18
C ALA A 474 -10.73 3.85 -9.53
N THR A 475 -11.64 3.11 -10.16
CA THR A 475 -11.40 1.74 -10.61
C THR A 475 -10.27 1.66 -11.65
N ALA A 476 -10.21 2.60 -12.60
CA ALA A 476 -9.12 2.62 -13.59
C ALA A 476 -7.75 2.87 -12.92
N HIS A 477 -7.65 3.78 -11.95
CA HIS A 477 -6.44 4.00 -11.17
C HIS A 477 -6.05 2.75 -10.35
N GLN A 478 -7.03 2.06 -9.76
CA GLN A 478 -6.80 0.81 -9.04
C GLN A 478 -6.20 -0.26 -9.96
N PHE A 479 -6.82 -0.51 -11.12
CA PHE A 479 -6.39 -1.56 -12.05
C PHE A 479 -5.08 -1.21 -12.77
N TYR A 480 -4.86 0.07 -13.09
CA TYR A 480 -3.56 0.53 -13.56
C TYR A 480 -2.46 0.32 -12.51
N GLY A 481 -2.78 0.49 -11.23
CA GLY A 481 -1.91 0.12 -10.11
C GLY A 481 -1.56 -1.38 -10.10
N TYR A 482 -2.49 -2.28 -10.45
CA TYR A 482 -2.19 -3.70 -10.62
C TYR A 482 -1.22 -3.95 -11.78
N TYR A 483 -1.44 -3.31 -12.92
CA TYR A 483 -0.50 -3.35 -14.05
C TYR A 483 0.91 -2.90 -13.64
N LEU A 484 1.03 -1.78 -12.96
CA LEU A 484 2.31 -1.25 -12.50
C LEU A 484 3.01 -2.19 -11.48
N THR A 485 2.23 -2.86 -10.61
CA THR A 485 2.74 -3.89 -9.70
C THR A 485 3.32 -5.08 -10.47
N ALA A 486 2.62 -5.58 -11.49
CA ALA A 486 3.09 -6.64 -12.36
C ALA A 486 4.39 -6.26 -13.10
N MET A 487 4.50 -5.00 -13.54
CA MET A 487 5.69 -4.43 -14.18
C MET A 487 6.85 -4.16 -13.20
N GLY A 488 6.67 -4.38 -11.90
CA GLY A 488 7.66 -4.08 -10.86
C GLY A 488 7.87 -2.58 -10.59
N LYS A 489 6.99 -1.71 -11.09
CA LYS A 489 6.98 -0.26 -10.85
C LYS A 489 6.22 0.06 -9.57
N LEU A 490 6.76 -0.38 -8.44
CA LEU A 490 6.01 -0.44 -7.18
C LEU A 490 5.67 0.94 -6.60
N ASP A 491 6.56 1.92 -6.71
CA ASP A 491 6.28 3.28 -6.25
C ASP A 491 5.21 3.96 -7.12
N ASP A 492 5.22 3.74 -8.44
CA ASP A 492 4.19 4.24 -9.34
C ASP A 492 2.83 3.57 -9.04
N ALA A 493 2.83 2.26 -8.73
CA ALA A 493 1.64 1.53 -8.32
C ALA A 493 1.01 2.11 -7.05
N ILE A 494 1.83 2.47 -6.04
CA ILE A 494 1.37 3.14 -4.82
C ILE A 494 0.76 4.50 -5.15
N VAL A 495 1.39 5.28 -6.04
CA VAL A 495 0.86 6.59 -6.45
C VAL A 495 -0.51 6.45 -7.10
N GLU A 496 -0.68 5.50 -8.03
CA GLU A 496 -1.97 5.30 -8.73
C GLU A 496 -3.06 4.78 -7.78
N ARG A 497 -2.74 3.81 -6.92
CA ARG A 497 -3.72 3.30 -5.93
C ARG A 497 -4.07 4.34 -4.87
N LYS A 498 -3.13 5.23 -4.53
CA LYS A 498 -3.43 6.37 -3.67
C LYS A 498 -4.41 7.34 -4.33
N LYS A 499 -4.25 7.63 -5.63
CA LYS A 499 -5.24 8.42 -6.38
C LYS A 499 -6.63 7.76 -6.35
N ALA A 500 -6.70 6.42 -6.46
CA ALA A 500 -7.97 5.71 -6.33
C ALA A 500 -8.60 5.91 -4.95
N VAL A 501 -7.82 5.84 -3.86
CA VAL A 501 -8.28 6.13 -2.50
C VAL A 501 -8.67 7.59 -2.33
N ASP A 502 -7.90 8.54 -2.90
CA ASP A 502 -8.24 9.98 -2.84
C ASP A 502 -9.58 10.28 -3.55
N LEU A 503 -9.95 9.48 -4.57
CA LEU A 503 -11.23 9.57 -5.29
C LEU A 503 -12.40 8.89 -4.56
N ASP A 504 -12.14 7.85 -3.75
CA ASP A 504 -13.14 7.19 -2.91
C ASP A 504 -12.47 6.69 -1.61
N PRO A 505 -12.26 7.59 -0.63
CA PRO A 505 -11.53 7.30 0.60
C PRO A 505 -12.25 6.33 1.54
N ILE A 506 -13.56 6.15 1.35
CA ILE A 506 -14.40 5.29 2.19
C ILE A 506 -14.68 3.92 1.55
N SER A 507 -13.93 3.55 0.55
CA SER A 507 -13.98 2.23 -0.08
C SER A 507 -13.04 1.26 0.62
N PRO A 508 -13.54 0.19 1.30
CA PRO A 508 -12.67 -0.84 1.87
C PRO A 508 -11.82 -1.53 0.80
N LEU A 509 -12.37 -1.66 -0.42
CA LEU A 509 -11.68 -2.23 -1.57
C LEU A 509 -10.44 -1.42 -1.94
N LEU A 510 -10.58 -0.10 -2.12
CA LEU A 510 -9.48 0.76 -2.57
C LEU A 510 -8.41 0.93 -1.49
N ASN A 511 -8.79 1.05 -0.21
CA ASN A 511 -7.86 1.08 0.90
C ASN A 511 -7.07 -0.24 0.99
N SER A 512 -7.74 -1.40 0.81
CA SER A 512 -7.05 -2.69 0.78
C SER A 512 -6.15 -2.86 -0.45
N ALA A 513 -6.55 -2.34 -1.61
CA ALA A 513 -5.70 -2.34 -2.80
C ALA A 513 -4.45 -1.48 -2.61
N LEU A 514 -4.55 -0.32 -1.94
CA LEU A 514 -3.39 0.49 -1.57
C LEU A 514 -2.48 -0.26 -0.59
N ALA A 515 -3.05 -0.90 0.43
CA ALA A 515 -2.30 -1.75 1.37
C ALA A 515 -1.53 -2.86 0.66
N GLU A 516 -2.15 -3.51 -0.33
CA GLU A 516 -1.51 -4.54 -1.16
C GLU A 516 -0.33 -3.97 -1.98
N ALA A 517 -0.42 -2.73 -2.50
CA ALA A 517 0.72 -2.09 -3.17
C ALA A 517 1.90 -1.90 -2.22
N TYR A 518 1.64 -1.49 -0.98
CA TYR A 518 2.67 -1.41 0.06
C TYR A 518 3.26 -2.78 0.41
N TYR A 519 2.44 -3.84 0.44
CA TYR A 519 2.91 -5.21 0.65
C TYR A 519 3.90 -5.65 -0.44
N HIS A 520 3.56 -5.46 -1.71
CA HIS A 520 4.47 -5.76 -2.81
C HIS A 520 5.74 -4.90 -2.80
N ALA A 521 5.66 -3.66 -2.29
CA ALA A 521 6.79 -2.78 -2.05
C ALA A 521 7.56 -3.10 -0.75
N ARG A 522 7.19 -4.17 -0.02
CA ARG A 522 7.81 -4.65 1.23
C ARG A 522 7.73 -3.65 2.38
N ARG A 523 6.75 -2.75 2.36
CA ARG A 523 6.46 -1.80 3.43
C ARG A 523 5.39 -2.38 4.33
N PHE A 524 5.74 -3.47 5.04
CA PHE A 524 4.77 -4.33 5.75
C PHE A 524 4.06 -3.62 6.91
N ASP A 525 4.75 -2.74 7.63
CA ASP A 525 4.17 -1.85 8.64
C ASP A 525 3.07 -0.96 8.06
N VAL A 526 3.35 -0.29 6.94
CA VAL A 526 2.37 0.55 6.25
C VAL A 526 1.22 -0.30 5.68
N THR A 527 1.51 -1.52 5.20
CA THR A 527 0.48 -2.46 4.74
C THR A 527 -0.55 -2.73 5.83
N ILE A 528 -0.10 -2.97 7.06
CA ILE A 528 -0.97 -3.23 8.21
C ILE A 528 -1.79 -1.99 8.54
N ASP A 529 -1.16 -0.81 8.58
CA ASP A 529 -1.84 0.45 8.91
C ASP A 529 -2.92 0.80 7.87
N GLU A 530 -2.63 0.68 6.57
CA GLU A 530 -3.62 0.93 5.51
C GLU A 530 -4.74 -0.13 5.49
N SER A 531 -4.41 -1.39 5.82
CA SER A 531 -5.42 -2.44 5.93
C SER A 531 -6.37 -2.21 7.11
N HIS A 532 -5.89 -1.65 8.21
CA HIS A 532 -6.76 -1.28 9.32
C HIS A 532 -7.77 -0.20 8.95
N LYS A 533 -7.43 0.76 8.08
CA LYS A 533 -8.40 1.74 7.55
C LYS A 533 -9.54 1.06 6.80
N ALA A 534 -9.23 0.01 6.01
CA ALA A 534 -10.27 -0.78 5.35
C ALA A 534 -11.14 -1.53 6.36
N LEU A 535 -10.56 -2.05 7.46
CA LEU A 535 -11.31 -2.73 8.53
C LEU A 535 -12.12 -1.75 9.41
N GLU A 536 -11.71 -0.49 9.49
CA GLU A 536 -12.52 0.56 10.09
C GLU A 536 -13.81 0.80 9.31
N LEU A 537 -13.76 0.66 7.98
CA LEU A 537 -14.92 0.81 7.10
C LEU A 537 -15.79 -0.47 7.07
N ASP A 538 -15.16 -1.63 7.04
CA ASP A 538 -15.80 -2.95 7.11
C ASP A 538 -14.96 -3.92 7.95
N PRO A 539 -15.31 -4.17 9.21
CA PRO A 539 -14.56 -5.04 10.12
C PRO A 539 -14.37 -6.48 9.65
N GLY A 540 -15.19 -6.94 8.71
CA GLY A 540 -15.14 -8.27 8.11
C GLY A 540 -14.43 -8.33 6.77
N TYR A 541 -13.80 -7.23 6.29
CA TYR A 541 -13.28 -7.17 4.93
C TYR A 541 -12.11 -8.12 4.70
N ALA A 542 -12.37 -9.23 4.01
CA ALA A 542 -11.43 -10.34 3.86
C ALA A 542 -10.08 -9.93 3.25
N ILE A 543 -10.07 -9.06 2.23
CA ILE A 543 -8.82 -8.66 1.55
C ILE A 543 -7.89 -7.90 2.50
N ALA A 544 -8.44 -7.05 3.37
CA ALA A 544 -7.65 -6.35 4.39
C ALA A 544 -7.02 -7.34 5.39
N LEU A 545 -7.79 -8.35 5.83
CA LEU A 545 -7.28 -9.41 6.71
C LEU A 545 -6.20 -10.25 6.02
N VAL A 546 -6.34 -10.54 4.73
CA VAL A 546 -5.29 -11.21 3.92
C VAL A 546 -4.01 -10.39 3.91
N ASN A 547 -4.09 -9.09 3.64
CA ASN A 547 -2.92 -8.22 3.61
C ASN A 547 -2.22 -8.14 4.96
N ILE A 548 -2.99 -8.04 6.06
CA ILE A 548 -2.47 -8.07 7.43
C ILE A 548 -1.75 -9.39 7.71
N GLY A 549 -2.39 -10.53 7.39
CA GLY A 549 -1.80 -11.84 7.63
C GLY A 549 -0.50 -12.07 6.86
N ARG A 550 -0.49 -11.70 5.56
CA ARG A 550 0.71 -11.78 4.72
C ARG A 550 1.83 -10.86 5.22
N ALA A 551 1.50 -9.63 5.66
CA ALA A 551 2.47 -8.70 6.20
C ALA A 551 3.08 -9.20 7.51
N TYR A 552 2.26 -9.71 8.43
CA TYR A 552 2.75 -10.32 9.68
C TYR A 552 3.65 -11.54 9.43
N GLU A 553 3.29 -12.40 8.49
CA GLU A 553 4.12 -13.53 8.09
C GLU A 553 5.51 -13.07 7.64
N GLN A 554 5.59 -12.05 6.76
CA GLN A 554 6.85 -11.49 6.29
C GLN A 554 7.68 -10.82 7.40
N MET A 555 7.04 -10.39 8.48
CA MET A 555 7.69 -9.85 9.68
C MET A 555 8.09 -10.94 10.69
N GLY A 556 7.80 -12.22 10.41
CA GLY A 556 8.03 -13.34 11.32
C GLY A 556 7.05 -13.40 12.50
N MET A 557 5.95 -12.66 12.44
CA MET A 557 4.89 -12.61 13.44
C MET A 557 3.85 -13.70 13.11
N HIS A 558 4.26 -14.95 13.27
CA HIS A 558 3.52 -16.12 12.79
C HIS A 558 2.14 -16.27 13.44
N GLN A 559 2.02 -15.96 14.73
CA GLN A 559 0.75 -16.11 15.43
C GLN A 559 -0.27 -15.08 14.96
N GLU A 560 0.15 -13.82 14.81
CA GLU A 560 -0.67 -12.73 14.31
C GLU A 560 -1.12 -13.00 12.87
N ALA A 561 -0.23 -13.55 12.03
CA ALA A 561 -0.59 -13.99 10.69
C ALA A 561 -1.70 -15.03 10.70
N ARG A 562 -1.56 -16.09 11.53
CA ARG A 562 -2.59 -17.10 11.68
C ARG A 562 -3.92 -16.54 12.19
N ASN A 563 -3.87 -15.65 13.18
CA ASN A 563 -5.06 -15.01 13.72
C ASN A 563 -5.83 -14.24 12.64
N ALA A 564 -5.13 -13.49 11.79
CA ALA A 564 -5.75 -12.77 10.68
C ALA A 564 -6.44 -13.73 9.68
N PHE A 565 -5.78 -14.83 9.31
CA PHE A 565 -6.35 -15.83 8.39
C PHE A 565 -7.50 -16.61 9.01
N GLN A 566 -7.43 -16.97 10.30
CA GLN A 566 -8.49 -17.67 11.02
C GLN A 566 -9.78 -16.86 11.10
N ARG A 567 -9.70 -15.55 11.25
CA ARG A 567 -10.86 -14.64 11.17
C ARG A 567 -11.63 -14.82 9.86
N ILE A 568 -10.91 -14.99 8.73
CA ILE A 568 -11.57 -15.23 7.43
C ILE A 568 -12.18 -16.62 7.38
N LEU A 569 -11.50 -17.65 7.89
CA LEU A 569 -12.03 -19.01 7.89
C LEU A 569 -13.27 -19.17 8.77
N ALA A 570 -13.50 -18.28 9.73
CA ALA A 570 -14.70 -18.28 10.55
C ALA A 570 -15.98 -18.05 9.73
N PHE A 571 -15.92 -17.25 8.67
CA PHE A 571 -17.07 -17.01 7.76
C PHE A 571 -16.90 -17.62 6.37
N ALA A 572 -15.67 -17.98 5.96
CA ALA A 572 -15.37 -18.63 4.68
C ALA A 572 -14.50 -19.89 4.87
N PRO A 573 -14.98 -20.95 5.55
CA PRO A 573 -14.16 -22.09 5.98
C PRO A 573 -13.59 -22.92 4.83
N ALA A 574 -14.13 -22.80 3.64
CA ALA A 574 -13.70 -23.50 2.42
C ALA A 574 -13.02 -22.58 1.40
N SER A 575 -12.47 -21.45 1.82
CA SER A 575 -11.71 -20.54 0.95
C SER A 575 -10.38 -21.17 0.54
N PRO A 576 -10.15 -21.51 -0.75
CA PRO A 576 -8.88 -22.11 -1.17
C PRO A 576 -7.70 -21.17 -0.99
N ALA A 577 -7.89 -19.86 -1.19
CA ALA A 577 -6.86 -18.86 -1.02
C ALA A 577 -6.34 -18.83 0.43
N ILE A 578 -7.26 -18.84 1.41
CA ILE A 578 -6.88 -18.78 2.83
C ILE A 578 -6.24 -20.08 3.30
N LEU A 579 -6.74 -21.21 2.81
CA LEU A 579 -6.10 -22.52 3.09
C LEU A 579 -4.66 -22.56 2.55
N ALA A 580 -4.40 -21.96 1.38
CA ALA A 580 -3.07 -21.88 0.80
C ALA A 580 -2.15 -20.97 1.62
N LEU A 581 -2.62 -19.78 2.02
CA LEU A 581 -1.85 -18.83 2.84
C LEU A 581 -1.55 -19.42 4.22
N MET A 582 -2.52 -20.04 4.88
CA MET A 582 -2.29 -20.75 6.14
C MET A 582 -1.32 -21.94 5.97
N GLY A 583 -1.44 -22.68 4.87
CA GLY A 583 -0.51 -23.77 4.57
C GLY A 583 0.91 -23.30 4.37
N HIS A 584 1.10 -22.18 3.70
CA HIS A 584 2.41 -21.53 3.54
C HIS A 584 2.93 -21.07 4.90
N GLU A 585 2.12 -20.37 5.68
CA GLU A 585 2.47 -19.85 7.00
C GLU A 585 2.89 -20.98 7.96
N TYR A 586 2.09 -22.05 8.09
CA TYR A 586 2.46 -23.22 8.89
C TYR A 586 3.79 -23.82 8.43
N ALA A 587 4.04 -23.87 7.12
CA ALA A 587 5.26 -24.42 6.58
C ALA A 587 6.48 -23.57 6.96
N VAL A 588 6.42 -22.25 6.83
CA VAL A 588 7.55 -21.35 7.15
C VAL A 588 7.78 -21.22 8.66
N SER A 589 6.74 -21.37 9.47
CA SER A 589 6.86 -21.41 10.95
C SER A 589 7.32 -22.78 11.48
N GLY A 590 7.49 -23.79 10.60
CA GLY A 590 7.98 -25.12 10.96
C GLY A 590 6.89 -26.13 11.36
N ASP A 591 5.62 -25.77 11.31
CA ASP A 591 4.51 -26.70 11.58
C ASP A 591 4.11 -27.47 10.32
N LEU A 592 4.96 -28.43 9.96
CA LEU A 592 4.80 -29.23 8.74
C LEU A 592 3.52 -30.10 8.78
N ALA A 593 3.03 -30.45 9.97
CA ALA A 593 1.82 -31.27 10.11
C ALA A 593 0.58 -30.51 9.63
N HIS A 594 0.38 -29.29 10.13
CA HIS A 594 -0.73 -28.44 9.70
C HIS A 594 -0.57 -27.95 8.26
N ALA A 595 0.67 -27.67 7.79
CA ALA A 595 0.89 -27.34 6.39
C ALA A 595 0.41 -28.47 5.44
N ASN A 596 0.74 -29.73 5.74
CA ASN A 596 0.27 -30.88 4.97
C ASN A 596 -1.25 -31.09 5.10
N GLN A 597 -1.84 -30.79 6.25
CA GLN A 597 -3.30 -30.81 6.41
C GLN A 597 -3.99 -29.79 5.48
N MET A 598 -3.42 -28.57 5.34
CA MET A 598 -3.95 -27.57 4.40
C MET A 598 -3.84 -28.05 2.94
N LEU A 599 -2.74 -28.69 2.56
CA LEU A 599 -2.61 -29.33 1.23
C LEU A 599 -3.68 -30.40 0.99
N ALA A 600 -3.93 -31.25 1.99
CA ALA A 600 -4.98 -32.26 1.90
C ALA A 600 -6.38 -31.65 1.70
N ARG A 601 -6.69 -30.58 2.44
CA ARG A 601 -7.94 -29.82 2.28
C ARG A 601 -8.06 -29.18 0.89
N LEU A 602 -6.99 -28.56 0.38
CA LEU A 602 -6.95 -28.01 -0.97
C LEU A 602 -7.18 -29.09 -2.03
N THR A 603 -6.56 -30.27 -1.85
CA THR A 603 -6.74 -31.43 -2.74
C THR A 603 -8.19 -31.93 -2.71
N GLU A 604 -8.80 -32.04 -1.54
CA GLU A 604 -10.23 -32.41 -1.43
C GLU A 604 -11.12 -31.37 -2.12
N LEU A 605 -10.87 -30.08 -1.93
CA LEU A 605 -11.64 -29.02 -2.59
C LEU A 605 -11.49 -29.07 -4.11
N SER A 606 -10.30 -29.36 -4.61
CA SER A 606 -10.02 -29.42 -6.05
C SER A 606 -10.73 -30.56 -6.76
N SER A 607 -11.20 -31.59 -6.03
CA SER A 607 -12.07 -32.64 -6.56
C SER A 607 -13.53 -32.21 -6.73
N LYS A 608 -13.93 -31.09 -6.11
CA LYS A 608 -15.33 -30.61 -6.06
C LYS A 608 -15.55 -29.32 -6.84
N LYS A 609 -14.53 -28.49 -6.96
CA LYS A 609 -14.58 -27.19 -7.66
C LYS A 609 -13.21 -26.80 -8.20
N TYR A 610 -13.17 -25.80 -9.05
CA TYR A 610 -11.91 -25.22 -9.50
C TYR A 610 -11.13 -24.65 -8.29
N VAL A 611 -9.86 -25.01 -8.20
CA VAL A 611 -8.89 -24.48 -7.23
C VAL A 611 -7.63 -24.10 -8.01
N PRO A 612 -7.26 -22.83 -8.06
CA PRO A 612 -6.09 -22.37 -8.79
C PRO A 612 -4.81 -23.13 -8.41
N ALA A 613 -4.06 -23.59 -9.41
CA ALA A 613 -2.85 -24.37 -9.20
C ALA A 613 -1.78 -23.59 -8.41
N VAL A 614 -1.78 -22.27 -8.51
CA VAL A 614 -0.86 -21.38 -7.73
C VAL A 614 -1.02 -21.56 -6.23
N TYR A 615 -2.19 -21.91 -5.72
CA TYR A 615 -2.41 -22.11 -4.29
C TYR A 615 -1.65 -23.32 -3.74
N PHE A 616 -1.54 -24.39 -4.54
CA PHE A 616 -0.67 -25.52 -4.19
C PHE A 616 0.80 -25.10 -4.24
N ALA A 617 1.19 -24.33 -5.29
CA ALA A 617 2.55 -23.84 -5.41
C ALA A 617 2.97 -23.03 -4.19
N LEU A 618 2.12 -22.14 -3.66
CA LEU A 618 2.42 -21.35 -2.46
C LEU A 618 2.76 -22.23 -1.26
N VAL A 619 1.95 -23.27 -0.98
CA VAL A 619 2.25 -24.18 0.14
C VAL A 619 3.55 -24.93 -0.07
N TYR A 620 3.83 -25.39 -1.29
CA TYR A 620 5.11 -26.05 -1.59
C TYR A 620 6.32 -25.12 -1.51
N ILE A 621 6.15 -23.82 -1.79
CA ILE A 621 7.19 -22.80 -1.57
C ILE A 621 7.52 -22.73 -0.08
N GLY A 622 6.51 -22.59 0.78
CA GLY A 622 6.69 -22.56 2.24
C GLY A 622 7.37 -23.84 2.77
N LEU A 623 7.01 -25.02 2.23
CA LEU A 623 7.64 -26.30 2.57
C LEU A 623 9.08 -26.45 2.04
N GLY A 624 9.61 -25.49 1.28
CA GLY A 624 10.93 -25.57 0.65
C GLY A 624 11.02 -26.59 -0.49
N ARG A 625 9.89 -27.13 -0.95
CA ARG A 625 9.81 -28.18 -1.99
C ARG A 625 9.75 -27.55 -3.37
N LYS A 626 10.88 -26.97 -3.83
CA LYS A 626 10.96 -26.18 -5.06
C LYS A 626 10.49 -26.93 -6.30
N ASP A 627 10.81 -28.20 -6.44
CA ASP A 627 10.43 -28.98 -7.62
C ASP A 627 8.91 -29.17 -7.70
N ASP A 628 8.26 -29.38 -6.57
CA ASP A 628 6.81 -29.44 -6.49
C ASP A 628 6.19 -28.07 -6.76
N ALA A 629 6.75 -27.01 -6.20
CA ALA A 629 6.31 -25.65 -6.45
C ALA A 629 6.34 -25.31 -7.94
N PHE A 630 7.45 -25.61 -8.65
CA PHE A 630 7.54 -25.35 -10.09
C PHE A 630 6.57 -26.19 -10.89
N ARG A 631 6.34 -27.48 -10.56
CA ARG A 631 5.32 -28.29 -11.25
C ARG A 631 3.93 -27.65 -11.14
N TRP A 632 3.59 -27.11 -9.97
CA TRP A 632 2.32 -26.43 -9.78
C TRP A 632 2.26 -25.04 -10.43
N LEU A 633 3.39 -24.31 -10.50
CA LEU A 633 3.50 -23.07 -11.26
C LEU A 633 3.39 -23.29 -12.76
N ASP A 634 3.95 -24.39 -13.32
CA ASP A 634 3.75 -24.76 -14.71
C ASP A 634 2.28 -25.08 -14.99
N LYS A 635 1.61 -25.79 -14.07
CA LYS A 635 0.16 -26.01 -14.18
C LYS A 635 -0.62 -24.68 -14.10
N ALA A 636 -0.22 -23.75 -13.22
CA ALA A 636 -0.83 -22.43 -13.16
C ALA A 636 -0.63 -21.65 -14.48
N TYR A 637 0.52 -21.80 -15.12
CA TYR A 637 0.77 -21.25 -16.45
C TYR A 637 -0.19 -21.85 -17.49
N ASP A 638 -0.34 -23.18 -17.50
CA ASP A 638 -1.29 -23.84 -18.40
C ASP A 638 -2.74 -23.42 -18.13
N GLU A 639 -3.10 -23.18 -16.87
CA GLU A 639 -4.42 -22.67 -16.48
C GLU A 639 -4.65 -21.19 -16.81
N ARG A 640 -3.61 -20.43 -17.20
CA ARG A 640 -3.65 -18.97 -17.37
C ARG A 640 -4.01 -18.24 -16.06
N CYS A 641 -3.43 -18.70 -14.95
CA CYS A 641 -3.74 -18.14 -13.64
C CYS A 641 -3.23 -16.69 -13.51
N GLU A 642 -4.12 -15.77 -13.15
CA GLU A 642 -3.84 -14.34 -12.99
C GLU A 642 -2.68 -14.04 -12.05
N TYR A 643 -2.51 -14.81 -10.96
CA TYR A 643 -1.52 -14.58 -9.93
C TYR A 643 -0.07 -14.60 -10.46
N LEU A 644 0.17 -15.23 -11.61
CA LEU A 644 1.50 -15.37 -12.21
C LEU A 644 2.16 -14.03 -12.53
N VAL A 645 1.38 -13.01 -12.95
CA VAL A 645 1.94 -11.70 -13.30
C VAL A 645 2.48 -10.94 -12.09
N TYR A 646 2.06 -11.32 -10.89
CA TYR A 646 2.53 -10.69 -9.64
C TYR A 646 3.71 -11.41 -8.99
N LEU A 647 4.09 -12.63 -9.44
CA LEU A 647 5.17 -13.42 -8.86
C LEU A 647 6.50 -12.64 -8.75
N ASN A 648 6.75 -11.74 -9.72
CA ASN A 648 7.98 -10.95 -9.72
C ASN A 648 8.08 -9.97 -8.54
N SER A 649 6.99 -9.50 -8.00
CA SER A 649 6.91 -8.60 -6.84
C SER A 649 6.45 -9.30 -5.55
N GLU A 650 5.95 -10.55 -5.65
CA GLU A 650 5.40 -11.30 -4.53
C GLU A 650 6.49 -11.75 -3.54
N PRO A 651 6.45 -11.30 -2.26
CA PRO A 651 7.39 -11.72 -1.24
C PRO A 651 7.38 -13.22 -0.97
N LEU A 652 6.21 -13.88 -1.01
CA LEU A 652 6.11 -15.34 -0.80
C LEU A 652 6.89 -16.16 -1.85
N ALA A 653 7.16 -15.58 -3.02
CA ALA A 653 7.93 -16.23 -4.09
C ALA A 653 9.46 -16.04 -3.97
N ASP A 654 9.96 -15.29 -2.98
CA ASP A 654 11.39 -15.01 -2.80
C ASP A 654 12.28 -16.27 -2.77
N PRO A 655 11.88 -17.39 -2.13
CA PRO A 655 12.68 -18.60 -2.13
C PRO A 655 12.96 -19.19 -3.52
N LEU A 656 12.16 -18.81 -4.54
CA LEU A 656 12.30 -19.29 -5.91
C LEU A 656 13.15 -18.37 -6.80
N ARG A 657 13.41 -17.10 -6.42
CA ARG A 657 14.04 -16.09 -7.31
C ARG A 657 15.42 -16.48 -7.82
N GLY A 658 16.19 -17.21 -7.02
CA GLY A 658 17.52 -17.70 -7.41
C GLY A 658 17.51 -18.93 -8.33
N ASP A 659 16.35 -19.52 -8.61
CA ASP A 659 16.24 -20.71 -9.48
C ASP A 659 16.03 -20.26 -10.93
N PRO A 660 16.79 -20.79 -11.91
CA PRO A 660 16.64 -20.41 -13.33
C PRO A 660 15.24 -20.63 -13.90
N ARG A 661 14.49 -21.59 -13.36
CA ARG A 661 13.09 -21.86 -13.77
C ARG A 661 12.17 -20.66 -13.48
N PHE A 662 12.47 -19.90 -12.42
CA PHE A 662 11.70 -18.71 -12.09
C PHE A 662 11.82 -17.64 -13.19
N ALA A 663 13.04 -17.33 -13.62
CA ALA A 663 13.28 -16.39 -14.70
C ALA A 663 12.66 -16.88 -16.04
N SER A 664 12.73 -18.18 -16.30
CA SER A 664 12.10 -18.82 -17.46
C SER A 664 10.57 -18.64 -17.44
N LEU A 665 9.93 -18.89 -16.28
CA LEU A 665 8.48 -18.71 -16.13
C LEU A 665 8.08 -17.25 -16.37
N LEU A 666 8.78 -16.29 -15.76
CA LEU A 666 8.49 -14.86 -15.99
C LEU A 666 8.64 -14.48 -17.47
N SER A 667 9.67 -14.99 -18.14
CA SER A 667 9.87 -14.72 -19.57
C SER A 667 8.72 -15.27 -20.44
N ARG A 668 8.15 -16.42 -20.09
CA ARG A 668 7.00 -17.05 -20.79
C ARG A 668 5.73 -16.19 -20.73
N ILE A 669 5.57 -15.38 -19.69
CA ILE A 669 4.46 -14.45 -19.50
C ILE A 669 4.83 -13.00 -19.85
N GLY A 670 5.93 -12.79 -20.59
CA GLY A 670 6.34 -11.46 -21.05
C GLY A 670 7.01 -10.57 -20.01
N LEU A 671 7.24 -11.06 -18.78
CA LEU A 671 7.88 -10.32 -17.70
C LEU A 671 9.40 -10.58 -17.65
N ARG A 672 10.14 -9.62 -17.08
CA ARG A 672 11.58 -9.75 -16.82
C ARG A 672 11.82 -9.92 -15.32
N ALA A 673 12.70 -10.85 -14.94
CA ALA A 673 13.09 -11.01 -13.56
C ALA A 673 13.73 -9.71 -13.01
N ALA A 674 13.36 -9.32 -11.80
CA ALA A 674 13.97 -8.19 -11.11
C ALA A 674 15.49 -8.46 -10.94
N GLY A 675 16.35 -7.54 -11.40
CA GLY A 675 17.80 -7.68 -11.37
C GLY A 675 18.46 -7.86 -12.75
N ALA A 676 17.75 -8.33 -13.78
CA ALA A 676 18.32 -8.49 -15.13
C ALA A 676 18.67 -7.16 -15.83
N SER A 677 18.22 -6.02 -15.31
CA SER A 677 18.53 -4.69 -15.83
C SER A 677 19.79 -4.06 -15.24
N ALA A 678 20.31 -4.56 -14.12
CA ALA A 678 21.53 -4.05 -13.49
C ALA A 678 22.81 -4.59 -14.20
N GLU A 679 22.76 -5.82 -14.70
CA GLU A 679 23.92 -6.44 -15.37
C GLU A 679 24.22 -5.84 -16.76
N ARG A 680 23.23 -5.32 -17.49
CA ARG A 680 23.47 -4.65 -18.79
C ARG A 680 23.90 -3.19 -18.71
N ARG A 681 23.85 -2.56 -17.53
CA ARG A 681 24.43 -1.22 -17.32
C ARG A 681 25.89 -1.30 -16.85
N ALA A 682 26.37 -2.51 -16.53
CA ALA A 682 27.74 -2.77 -16.11
C ALA A 682 28.57 -3.44 -17.24
N GLN A 683 27.98 -3.82 -18.37
CA GLN A 683 28.60 -4.19 -19.62
C GLN A 683 28.48 -3.04 -20.64
#